data_78b26b8daa573784aa0024e3333a9537
#
_entry.id   78b26b8daa573784aa0024e3333a9537
#
_cell.length_a   1.000
_cell.length_b   1.000
_cell.length_c   1.000
_cell.angle_alpha   90.00
_cell.angle_beta   90.00
_cell.angle_gamma   90.00
#
_symmetry.space_group_name_H-M   'P 1'
#
loop_
_entity.id
_entity.type
_entity.pdbx_description
1 polymer ?
#
loop_
_entity_poly.entity_id
_entity_poly.type
_entity_poly.pdbx_seq_one_letter_code
_entity_poly.pdbx_strand_id
1 'polypeptide(L)'
;MNQYTVIGILAHVDAGKTTLSEALLFQAGVIRKQGRVDHKDAFLDTNPLERERGITIFSKQAILPLPEKTITLLDTPGHVDFSAETERTLQVLDAAILVISGLDGVQSHTETLWQLLQQYHIPTFLFLNKMDLSPYSEEELLIQLQEKLSPHCLSFTQKDAAFYESAALAEEACLQQYLETEQISDDLLRTAIANRTLFPCWFGSALKQQGIADFLNLLDKYAPTVSEQSAFGAKVYKITEDESGNRLTHLKITGGTLHVRDKLPSGEKITQIRLYNGVKFQTVDAVTSGMVCAITGLSKTYAGQGLGKEHDTAPPTLAPVLSYRVQIPPSLDVHKVLENMRKLEQEDPQLQVRWNEQLQEISVRLMGEIQLAVLQRLMLERFSMPISFDSGSIAYRETIQKPVEGVGHYEPLRHYAEVHLLLEPLPTGSGLQFAAACREDDLDRNWQRLVLTHLQEKTHGGVLMNAPITDMKITLIAGKAHVKHTEGGDFRQATYRALRQGLLSTESVLLEPWYQFRLTIPTECVGRAIADLQHMSATFSAPEQATPTTQVLHGTAPVSELRTYSETVVAYTKGKGRLFCQMKGYFPCHNTEEVLEQVSYDGANDPENSGDSIFCSHGAGVLVKWDDVPKHMHLPYAYVSEQKAELTPPVQLARQAERYRSRLEEDKELLGWFERTYGKIQRDPRQALDRLPDDVTEAAKTAPLQPLKTGDVYLLVDGYNVIHAWDSLKQYLPDHLELARKQLSDWLCNYQGFRQCQVILVFDAYQVKGGREHVEQYHNIYIVYTKEAETADAYICLLYTSPSPRDRQKS
;
A
#
# COMPACT_ATOMS: atom_id res chain seq x y z
N MET A 1 -14.96 11.41 32.47
CA MET A 1 -15.03 11.70 31.01
C MET A 1 -15.50 10.45 30.30
N ASN A 2 -16.46 10.52 29.42
CA ASN A 2 -16.86 9.35 28.64
C ASN A 2 -15.73 8.94 27.72
N GLN A 3 -15.19 7.72 27.90
CA GLN A 3 -14.19 7.15 27.01
C GLN A 3 -14.92 6.55 25.80
N TYR A 4 -14.43 6.83 24.60
CA TYR A 4 -14.98 6.31 23.36
C TYR A 4 -14.03 5.28 22.75
N THR A 5 -14.60 4.19 22.24
CA THR A 5 -13.84 3.10 21.58
C THR A 5 -14.62 2.63 20.36
N VAL A 6 -13.93 2.42 19.26
CA VAL A 6 -14.52 1.93 18.01
C VAL A 6 -14.20 0.45 17.85
N ILE A 7 -15.21 -0.40 17.84
CA ILE A 7 -15.06 -1.85 17.70
C ILE A 7 -15.75 -2.32 16.43
N GLY A 8 -14.99 -3.03 15.57
CA GLY A 8 -15.55 -3.68 14.39
C GLY A 8 -15.96 -5.12 14.67
N ILE A 9 -17.07 -5.56 14.09
CA ILE A 9 -17.46 -6.98 14.08
C ILE A 9 -17.12 -7.57 12.72
N LEU A 10 -16.27 -8.59 12.73
CA LEU A 10 -15.84 -9.32 11.55
C LEU A 10 -16.22 -10.79 11.68
N ALA A 11 -16.58 -11.40 10.58
CA ALA A 11 -16.93 -12.82 10.58
C ALA A 11 -16.84 -13.39 9.17
N HIS A 12 -16.63 -14.69 9.10
CA HIS A 12 -16.98 -15.44 7.89
C HIS A 12 -18.50 -15.43 7.68
N VAL A 13 -18.94 -15.61 6.44
CA VAL A 13 -20.35 -15.74 6.08
C VAL A 13 -21.01 -16.80 6.95
N ASP A 14 -22.24 -16.57 7.39
CA ASP A 14 -23.04 -17.45 8.25
C ASP A 14 -22.49 -17.72 9.67
N ALA A 15 -21.38 -17.11 10.10
CA ALA A 15 -20.92 -17.27 11.49
C ALA A 15 -21.85 -16.61 12.53
N GLY A 16 -22.82 -15.81 12.09
CA GLY A 16 -23.81 -15.16 12.94
C GLY A 16 -23.41 -13.77 13.42
N LYS A 17 -22.65 -13.04 12.60
CA LYS A 17 -22.19 -11.67 12.84
C LYS A 17 -23.36 -10.72 13.19
N THR A 18 -24.34 -10.57 12.29
CA THR A 18 -25.52 -9.69 12.51
C THR A 18 -26.33 -10.13 13.74
N THR A 19 -26.46 -11.44 13.97
CA THR A 19 -27.13 -11.96 15.17
C THR A 19 -26.42 -11.56 16.45
N LEU A 20 -25.07 -11.56 16.46
CA LEU A 20 -24.29 -11.10 17.61
C LEU A 20 -24.40 -9.58 17.79
N SER A 21 -24.35 -8.80 16.70
CA SER A 21 -24.57 -7.36 16.74
C SER A 21 -25.93 -7.01 17.37
N GLU A 22 -26.99 -7.68 16.94
CA GLU A 22 -28.36 -7.52 17.50
C GLU A 22 -28.44 -7.92 18.98
N ALA A 23 -27.76 -9.03 19.35
CA ALA A 23 -27.71 -9.50 20.72
C ALA A 23 -27.01 -8.51 21.66
N LEU A 24 -25.89 -7.94 21.23
CA LEU A 24 -25.15 -6.89 21.99
C LEU A 24 -25.99 -5.60 22.13
N LEU A 25 -26.66 -5.16 21.06
CA LEU A 25 -27.54 -3.99 21.08
C LEU A 25 -28.75 -4.19 22.01
N PHE A 26 -29.33 -5.41 22.01
CA PHE A 26 -30.44 -5.75 22.91
C PHE A 26 -29.99 -5.80 24.36
N GLN A 27 -28.86 -6.42 24.66
CA GLN A 27 -28.32 -6.53 26.01
C GLN A 27 -27.89 -5.16 26.57
N ALA A 28 -27.36 -4.26 25.71
CA ALA A 28 -27.05 -2.88 26.10
C ALA A 28 -28.30 -1.96 26.22
N GLY A 29 -29.52 -2.49 25.96
CA GLY A 29 -30.76 -1.72 26.03
C GLY A 29 -30.98 -0.70 24.92
N VAL A 30 -30.19 -0.75 23.83
CA VAL A 30 -30.31 0.17 22.69
C VAL A 30 -31.53 -0.17 21.84
N ILE A 31 -31.86 -1.44 21.72
CA ILE A 31 -33.06 -1.94 21.05
C ILE A 31 -33.96 -2.70 22.05
N ARG A 32 -35.28 -2.58 21.86
CA ARG A 32 -36.26 -3.21 22.77
C ARG A 32 -36.50 -4.69 22.49
N LYS A 33 -36.23 -5.14 21.27
CA LYS A 33 -36.41 -6.50 20.80
C LYS A 33 -35.22 -6.85 19.91
N GLN A 34 -34.65 -8.05 20.09
CA GLN A 34 -33.61 -8.55 19.20
C GLN A 34 -34.22 -8.83 17.82
N GLY A 35 -33.69 -8.21 16.77
CA GLY A 35 -34.02 -8.50 15.39
C GLY A 35 -33.45 -9.85 14.96
N ARG A 36 -34.03 -10.43 13.92
CA ARG A 36 -33.59 -11.71 13.34
C ARG A 36 -33.41 -11.56 11.84
N VAL A 37 -32.27 -12.03 11.34
CA VAL A 37 -31.96 -12.01 9.90
C VAL A 37 -33.02 -12.83 9.14
N ASP A 38 -33.39 -14.00 9.65
CA ASP A 38 -34.43 -14.89 9.06
C ASP A 38 -35.78 -14.20 8.92
N HIS A 39 -36.11 -13.31 9.85
CA HIS A 39 -37.39 -12.60 9.86
C HIS A 39 -37.29 -11.25 9.13
N LYS A 40 -36.11 -10.86 8.62
CA LYS A 40 -35.83 -9.59 7.92
C LYS A 40 -36.13 -8.35 8.78
N ASP A 41 -36.08 -8.47 10.11
CA ASP A 41 -36.38 -7.42 11.08
C ASP A 41 -35.15 -6.94 11.88
N ALA A 42 -33.93 -7.32 11.44
CA ALA A 42 -32.66 -6.88 12.04
C ALA A 42 -32.51 -5.34 11.97
N PHE A 43 -32.12 -4.72 13.07
CA PHE A 43 -31.95 -3.27 13.23
C PHE A 43 -30.87 -2.69 12.31
N LEU A 44 -29.78 -3.45 12.14
CA LEU A 44 -28.65 -3.02 11.31
C LEU A 44 -28.87 -3.33 9.82
N ASP A 45 -29.62 -4.37 9.44
CA ASP A 45 -29.88 -4.69 8.03
C ASP A 45 -30.99 -3.80 7.46
N THR A 46 -30.62 -2.58 7.12
CA THR A 46 -31.58 -1.54 6.70
C THR A 46 -31.83 -1.51 5.19
N ASN A 47 -30.88 -2.01 4.40
CA ASN A 47 -30.98 -2.04 2.95
C ASN A 47 -31.87 -3.20 2.49
N PRO A 48 -32.84 -2.98 1.57
CA PRO A 48 -33.68 -4.04 1.03
C PRO A 48 -32.87 -5.22 0.44
N LEU A 49 -31.74 -4.96 -0.21
CA LEU A 49 -30.86 -5.98 -0.76
C LEU A 49 -30.23 -6.88 0.31
N GLU A 50 -29.80 -6.29 1.43
CA GLU A 50 -29.24 -7.03 2.57
C GLU A 50 -30.29 -7.96 3.17
N ARG A 51 -31.52 -7.45 3.34
CA ARG A 51 -32.67 -8.24 3.85
C ARG A 51 -33.10 -9.35 2.91
N GLU A 52 -33.02 -9.11 1.59
CA GLU A 52 -33.39 -10.10 0.59
C GLU A 52 -32.39 -11.24 0.54
N ARG A 53 -31.09 -10.93 0.62
CA ARG A 53 -29.98 -11.87 0.50
C ARG A 53 -29.50 -12.45 1.82
N GLY A 54 -29.87 -11.83 2.95
CA GLY A 54 -29.42 -12.23 4.29
C GLY A 54 -27.91 -11.99 4.54
N ILE A 55 -27.29 -11.06 3.80
CA ILE A 55 -25.88 -10.69 3.94
C ILE A 55 -25.71 -9.20 4.18
N THR A 56 -24.75 -8.81 5.01
CA THR A 56 -24.36 -7.40 5.18
C THR A 56 -23.50 -6.98 4.00
N ILE A 57 -23.88 -5.90 3.33
CA ILE A 57 -23.17 -5.35 2.16
C ILE A 57 -22.40 -4.07 2.53
N PHE A 58 -23.02 -3.19 3.32
CA PHE A 58 -22.46 -1.92 3.72
C PHE A 58 -22.11 -1.90 5.19
N SER A 59 -20.98 -1.29 5.54
CA SER A 59 -20.63 -1.08 6.94
C SER A 59 -21.62 -0.11 7.60
N LYS A 60 -22.09 -0.44 8.80
CA LYS A 60 -23.06 0.32 9.58
C LYS A 60 -22.57 0.52 11.00
N GLN A 61 -23.03 1.59 11.60
CA GLN A 61 -22.63 1.93 12.95
C GLN A 61 -23.82 1.89 13.92
N ALA A 62 -23.55 1.43 15.14
CA ALA A 62 -24.44 1.54 16.28
C ALA A 62 -23.66 2.00 17.51
N ILE A 63 -24.32 2.65 18.45
CA ILE A 63 -23.72 3.17 19.68
C ILE A 63 -24.18 2.32 20.85
N LEU A 64 -23.23 1.77 21.60
CA LEU A 64 -23.44 0.96 22.80
C LEU A 64 -22.94 1.76 24.02
N PRO A 65 -23.83 2.39 24.79
CA PRO A 65 -23.48 3.03 26.04
C PRO A 65 -23.25 1.94 27.11
N LEU A 66 -22.01 1.83 27.60
CA LEU A 66 -21.66 0.93 28.69
C LEU A 66 -21.25 1.71 29.94
N PRO A 67 -21.13 1.07 31.10
CA PRO A 67 -20.82 1.74 32.36
C PRO A 67 -19.49 2.49 32.36
N GLU A 68 -18.41 1.92 31.81
CA GLU A 68 -17.08 2.52 31.82
C GLU A 68 -16.79 3.33 30.54
N LYS A 69 -17.37 2.90 29.40
CA LYS A 69 -17.11 3.54 28.11
C LYS A 69 -18.30 3.50 27.16
N THR A 70 -18.23 4.30 26.11
CA THR A 70 -19.19 4.24 25.00
C THR A 70 -18.49 3.57 23.81
N ILE A 71 -19.05 2.43 23.38
CA ILE A 71 -18.53 1.68 22.23
C ILE A 71 -19.31 2.10 20.97
N THR A 72 -18.60 2.53 19.92
CA THR A 72 -19.16 2.60 18.59
C THR A 72 -18.90 1.29 17.89
N LEU A 73 -19.96 0.52 17.69
CA LEU A 73 -19.92 -0.76 16.98
C LEU A 73 -20.02 -0.51 15.48
N LEU A 74 -19.06 -1.00 14.71
CA LEU A 74 -19.07 -1.00 13.25
C LEU A 74 -19.32 -2.42 12.76
N ASP A 75 -20.51 -2.65 12.19
CA ASP A 75 -20.87 -3.91 11.55
C ASP A 75 -20.29 -3.92 10.13
N THR A 76 -19.38 -4.85 9.83
CA THR A 76 -18.67 -4.91 8.54
C THR A 76 -19.28 -6.00 7.64
N PRO A 77 -19.15 -5.88 6.30
CA PRO A 77 -19.50 -6.98 5.41
C PRO A 77 -18.75 -8.26 5.73
N GLY A 78 -19.46 -9.39 5.66
CA GLY A 78 -18.85 -10.71 5.90
C GLY A 78 -18.53 -11.48 4.61
N HIS A 79 -18.95 -10.97 3.44
CA HIS A 79 -18.72 -11.62 2.16
C HIS A 79 -17.43 -11.11 1.49
N VAL A 80 -16.72 -12.02 0.82
CA VAL A 80 -15.41 -11.74 0.18
C VAL A 80 -15.52 -10.64 -0.87
N ASP A 81 -16.62 -10.55 -1.61
CA ASP A 81 -16.85 -9.51 -2.62
C ASP A 81 -16.77 -8.08 -2.04
N PHE A 82 -17.02 -7.93 -0.73
CA PHE A 82 -17.00 -6.65 -0.03
C PHE A 82 -15.78 -6.50 0.90
N SER A 83 -14.76 -7.31 0.72
CA SER A 83 -13.53 -7.27 1.54
C SER A 83 -12.86 -5.90 1.57
N ALA A 84 -12.96 -5.14 0.49
CA ALA A 84 -12.43 -3.78 0.41
C ALA A 84 -13.14 -2.79 1.35
N GLU A 85 -14.45 -2.89 1.49
CA GLU A 85 -15.23 -2.11 2.47
C GLU A 85 -14.82 -2.50 3.90
N THR A 86 -14.62 -3.80 4.13
CA THR A 86 -14.12 -4.32 5.40
C THR A 86 -12.73 -3.75 5.70
N GLU A 87 -11.79 -3.83 4.76
CA GLU A 87 -10.42 -3.35 4.95
C GLU A 87 -10.35 -1.83 5.22
N ARG A 88 -11.18 -1.03 4.53
CA ARG A 88 -11.31 0.40 4.83
C ARG A 88 -11.83 0.67 6.24
N THR A 89 -12.77 -0.16 6.71
CA THR A 89 -13.30 -0.04 8.06
C THR A 89 -12.26 -0.40 9.12
N LEU A 90 -11.36 -1.39 8.86
CA LEU A 90 -10.28 -1.75 9.77
C LEU A 90 -9.40 -0.56 10.16
N GLN A 91 -9.17 0.37 9.26
CA GLN A 91 -8.29 1.52 9.47
C GLN A 91 -8.76 2.51 10.54
N VAL A 92 -10.02 2.40 10.97
CA VAL A 92 -10.61 3.26 12.00
C VAL A 92 -10.99 2.51 13.28
N LEU A 93 -10.69 1.22 13.38
CA LEU A 93 -10.98 0.43 14.57
C LEU A 93 -9.93 0.64 15.67
N ASP A 94 -10.37 0.59 16.92
CA ASP A 94 -9.51 0.47 18.10
C ASP A 94 -9.39 -0.98 18.55
N ALA A 95 -10.42 -1.79 18.28
CA ALA A 95 -10.43 -3.22 18.52
C ALA A 95 -11.40 -3.90 17.55
N ALA A 96 -11.32 -5.21 17.43
CA ALA A 96 -12.20 -6.03 16.62
C ALA A 96 -12.75 -7.20 17.41
N ILE A 97 -14.00 -7.59 17.06
CA ILE A 97 -14.61 -8.85 17.45
C ILE A 97 -14.58 -9.76 16.25
N LEU A 98 -13.82 -10.83 16.30
CA LEU A 98 -13.80 -11.86 15.27
C LEU A 98 -14.76 -12.98 15.68
N VAL A 99 -15.87 -13.09 14.96
CA VAL A 99 -16.91 -14.09 15.25
C VAL A 99 -16.62 -15.37 14.47
N ILE A 100 -16.56 -16.47 15.17
CA ILE A 100 -16.27 -17.81 14.62
C ILE A 100 -17.44 -18.71 14.94
N SER A 101 -17.88 -19.51 13.97
CA SER A 101 -18.96 -20.50 14.18
C SER A 101 -18.41 -21.71 14.92
N GLY A 102 -18.98 -22.09 16.05
CA GLY A 102 -18.65 -23.31 16.76
C GLY A 102 -19.02 -24.60 15.99
N LEU A 103 -19.86 -24.49 14.96
CA LEU A 103 -20.16 -25.61 14.06
C LEU A 103 -19.04 -25.90 13.08
N ASP A 104 -18.40 -24.84 12.55
CA ASP A 104 -17.48 -24.93 11.42
C ASP A 104 -16.02 -24.71 11.85
N GLY A 105 -15.79 -24.16 13.03
CA GLY A 105 -14.46 -23.79 13.53
C GLY A 105 -13.78 -22.69 12.70
N VAL A 106 -12.47 -22.68 12.71
CA VAL A 106 -11.64 -21.71 11.96
C VAL A 106 -11.66 -22.07 10.48
N GLN A 107 -12.15 -21.15 9.66
CA GLN A 107 -12.22 -21.28 8.20
C GLN A 107 -11.18 -20.39 7.50
N SER A 108 -10.91 -20.64 6.21
CA SER A 108 -9.91 -19.88 5.44
C SER A 108 -10.15 -18.37 5.43
N HIS A 109 -11.41 -17.94 5.32
CA HIS A 109 -11.71 -16.48 5.41
C HIS A 109 -11.48 -15.92 6.82
N THR A 110 -11.67 -16.72 7.87
CA THR A 110 -11.31 -16.34 9.24
C THR A 110 -9.80 -16.10 9.36
N GLU A 111 -9.00 -16.96 8.76
CA GLU A 111 -7.54 -16.80 8.71
C GLU A 111 -7.12 -15.54 7.94
N THR A 112 -7.81 -15.22 6.84
CA THR A 112 -7.57 -13.97 6.10
C THR A 112 -7.90 -12.74 6.94
N LEU A 113 -9.07 -12.73 7.58
CA LEU A 113 -9.46 -11.64 8.48
C LEU A 113 -8.46 -11.51 9.63
N TRP A 114 -7.97 -12.63 10.16
CA TRP A 114 -6.93 -12.64 11.18
C TRP A 114 -5.62 -12.00 10.69
N GLN A 115 -5.15 -12.34 9.48
CA GLN A 115 -3.97 -11.75 8.87
C GLN A 115 -4.12 -10.25 8.64
N LEU A 116 -5.30 -9.80 8.16
CA LEU A 116 -5.60 -8.37 8.03
C LEU A 116 -5.58 -7.66 9.40
N LEU A 117 -6.20 -8.25 10.42
CA LEU A 117 -6.16 -7.71 11.79
C LEU A 117 -4.74 -7.64 12.35
N GLN A 118 -3.87 -8.58 11.97
CA GLN A 118 -2.46 -8.58 12.32
C GLN A 118 -1.69 -7.48 11.58
N GLN A 119 -1.91 -7.33 10.29
CA GLN A 119 -1.28 -6.32 9.44
C GLN A 119 -1.61 -4.90 9.93
N TYR A 120 -2.86 -4.65 10.32
CA TYR A 120 -3.33 -3.36 10.85
C TYR A 120 -3.13 -3.20 12.35
N HIS A 121 -2.50 -4.16 13.03
CA HIS A 121 -2.21 -4.17 14.47
C HIS A 121 -3.45 -3.94 15.36
N ILE A 122 -4.61 -4.49 14.98
CA ILE A 122 -5.89 -4.27 15.68
C ILE A 122 -6.06 -5.30 16.80
N PRO A 123 -6.19 -4.88 18.08
CA PRO A 123 -6.54 -5.75 19.20
C PRO A 123 -7.80 -6.56 18.91
N THR A 124 -7.78 -7.86 19.15
CA THR A 124 -8.84 -8.76 18.67
C THR A 124 -9.41 -9.61 19.79
N PHE A 125 -10.74 -9.59 19.91
CA PHE A 125 -11.55 -10.44 20.78
C PHE A 125 -12.18 -11.53 19.92
N LEU A 126 -12.16 -12.77 20.36
CA LEU A 126 -12.69 -13.91 19.65
C LEU A 126 -14.03 -14.31 20.29
N PHE A 127 -15.11 -14.36 19.51
CA PHE A 127 -16.40 -14.84 19.97
C PHE A 127 -16.80 -16.10 19.19
N LEU A 128 -16.82 -17.25 19.88
CA LEU A 128 -17.24 -18.51 19.33
C LEU A 128 -18.77 -18.64 19.49
N ASN A 129 -19.44 -18.43 18.37
CA ASN A 129 -20.91 -18.39 18.31
C ASN A 129 -21.52 -19.75 17.97
N LYS A 130 -22.82 -19.92 18.19
CA LYS A 130 -23.58 -21.13 17.91
C LYS A 130 -23.14 -22.36 18.74
N MET A 131 -22.63 -22.13 19.96
CA MET A 131 -22.18 -23.20 20.85
C MET A 131 -23.31 -24.16 21.23
N ASP A 132 -24.57 -23.71 21.18
CA ASP A 132 -25.77 -24.53 21.39
C ASP A 132 -26.00 -25.59 20.31
N LEU A 133 -25.34 -25.49 19.18
CA LEU A 133 -25.40 -26.43 18.05
C LEU A 133 -24.04 -27.07 17.75
N SER A 134 -22.97 -26.67 18.44
CA SER A 134 -21.62 -27.15 18.18
C SER A 134 -21.46 -28.65 18.53
N PRO A 135 -20.85 -29.43 17.65
CA PRO A 135 -20.42 -30.79 17.94
C PRO A 135 -19.13 -30.84 18.77
N TYR A 136 -18.39 -29.72 18.88
CA TYR A 136 -17.11 -29.62 19.54
C TYR A 136 -17.26 -29.01 20.92
N SER A 137 -16.43 -29.44 21.88
CA SER A 137 -16.27 -28.81 23.19
C SER A 137 -15.57 -27.45 23.10
N GLU A 138 -15.67 -26.64 24.16
CA GLU A 138 -14.95 -25.36 24.24
C GLU A 138 -13.41 -25.59 24.20
N GLU A 139 -12.92 -26.65 24.79
CA GLU A 139 -11.50 -27.02 24.83
C GLU A 139 -10.98 -27.41 23.44
N GLU A 140 -11.74 -28.24 22.69
CA GLU A 140 -11.36 -28.63 21.32
C GLU A 140 -11.29 -27.41 20.38
N LEU A 141 -12.26 -26.50 20.50
CA LEU A 141 -12.24 -25.27 19.70
C LEU A 141 -11.11 -24.33 20.11
N LEU A 142 -10.79 -24.26 21.41
CA LEU A 142 -9.68 -23.44 21.91
C LEU A 142 -8.33 -23.94 21.36
N ILE A 143 -8.12 -25.26 21.36
CA ILE A 143 -6.91 -25.87 20.76
C ILE A 143 -6.83 -25.51 19.27
N GLN A 144 -7.94 -25.60 18.52
CA GLN A 144 -7.97 -25.22 17.11
C GLN A 144 -7.61 -23.74 16.89
N LEU A 145 -8.08 -22.84 17.79
CA LEU A 145 -7.71 -21.43 17.73
C LEU A 145 -6.22 -21.22 17.98
N GLN A 146 -5.68 -21.95 18.96
CA GLN A 146 -4.26 -21.88 19.32
C GLN A 146 -3.36 -22.37 18.19
N GLU A 147 -3.74 -23.45 17.52
CA GLU A 147 -2.97 -24.01 16.39
C GLU A 147 -3.04 -23.14 15.13
N LYS A 148 -4.23 -22.60 14.79
CA LYS A 148 -4.45 -21.91 13.51
C LYS A 148 -4.26 -20.40 13.56
N LEU A 149 -4.50 -19.75 14.69
CA LEU A 149 -4.46 -18.29 14.82
C LEU A 149 -3.30 -17.83 15.69
N SER A 150 -3.29 -18.18 16.97
CA SER A 150 -2.22 -17.83 17.90
C SER A 150 -2.22 -18.70 19.15
N PRO A 151 -1.04 -19.17 19.62
CA PRO A 151 -0.95 -19.93 20.87
C PRO A 151 -1.43 -19.15 22.10
N HIS A 152 -1.54 -17.82 22.02
CA HIS A 152 -2.01 -16.94 23.08
C HIS A 152 -3.52 -16.64 23.02
N CYS A 153 -4.31 -17.47 22.32
CA CYS A 153 -5.76 -17.48 22.43
C CYS A 153 -6.14 -18.13 23.76
N LEU A 154 -6.77 -17.39 24.67
CA LEU A 154 -7.15 -17.88 26.01
C LEU A 154 -8.64 -17.68 26.29
N SER A 155 -9.27 -18.67 26.94
CA SER A 155 -10.65 -18.55 27.42
C SER A 155 -10.72 -17.60 28.60
N PHE A 156 -11.56 -16.56 28.50
CA PHE A 156 -11.80 -15.59 29.58
C PHE A 156 -13.06 -15.94 30.40
N THR A 157 -13.64 -17.12 30.20
CA THR A 157 -14.82 -17.57 30.95
C THR A 157 -14.51 -17.80 32.41
N GLN A 158 -13.32 -18.36 32.71
CA GLN A 158 -12.87 -18.58 34.08
C GLN A 158 -11.40 -18.17 34.19
N LYS A 159 -11.07 -17.38 35.22
CA LYS A 159 -9.69 -16.95 35.50
C LYS A 159 -9.15 -17.76 36.69
N ASP A 160 -8.79 -18.99 36.41
CA ASP A 160 -8.14 -19.91 37.34
C ASP A 160 -6.60 -19.85 37.27
N ALA A 161 -5.92 -20.72 38.01
CA ALA A 161 -4.46 -20.77 38.00
C ALA A 161 -3.89 -21.11 36.61
N ALA A 162 -4.55 -21.99 35.84
CA ALA A 162 -4.11 -22.37 34.51
C ALA A 162 -4.26 -21.22 33.51
N PHE A 163 -5.29 -20.38 33.68
CA PHE A 163 -5.44 -19.15 32.91
C PHE A 163 -4.26 -18.19 33.14
N TYR A 164 -3.91 -17.93 34.42
CA TYR A 164 -2.81 -17.01 34.73
C TYR A 164 -1.45 -17.53 34.29
N GLU A 165 -1.21 -18.85 34.39
CA GLU A 165 -0.01 -19.50 33.88
C GLU A 165 0.13 -19.31 32.35
N SER A 166 -0.94 -19.53 31.62
CA SER A 166 -0.96 -19.34 30.16
C SER A 166 -0.85 -17.86 29.76
N ALA A 167 -1.50 -16.97 30.49
CA ALA A 167 -1.43 -15.52 30.25
C ALA A 167 -0.05 -14.93 30.57
N ALA A 168 0.69 -15.52 31.53
CA ALA A 168 2.05 -15.13 31.86
C ALA A 168 3.01 -15.30 30.67
N LEU A 169 2.77 -16.25 29.78
CA LEU A 169 3.61 -16.52 28.62
C LEU A 169 3.41 -15.49 27.47
N ALA A 170 2.40 -14.62 27.59
CA ALA A 170 2.07 -13.66 26.53
C ALA A 170 3.04 -12.46 26.48
N GLU A 171 3.50 -11.97 27.63
CA GLU A 171 4.42 -10.83 27.75
C GLU A 171 5.33 -10.97 28.97
N GLU A 172 6.56 -10.42 28.88
CA GLU A 172 7.55 -10.44 29.96
C GLU A 172 7.01 -9.79 31.27
N ALA A 173 6.27 -8.68 31.13
CA ALA A 173 5.66 -8.01 32.26
C ALA A 173 4.59 -8.87 32.97
N CYS A 174 3.82 -9.65 32.20
CA CYS A 174 2.85 -10.60 32.73
C CYS A 174 3.56 -11.74 33.47
N LEU A 175 4.65 -12.26 32.91
CA LEU A 175 5.45 -13.33 33.51
C LEU A 175 6.08 -12.87 34.82
N GLN A 176 6.65 -11.66 34.86
CA GLN A 176 7.27 -11.11 36.07
C GLN A 176 6.25 -10.99 37.21
N GLN A 177 5.06 -10.40 36.94
CA GLN A 177 4.02 -10.26 37.95
C GLN A 177 3.50 -11.63 38.44
N TYR A 178 3.31 -12.58 37.54
CA TYR A 178 2.85 -13.93 37.84
C TYR A 178 3.84 -14.67 38.77
N LEU A 179 5.14 -14.54 38.54
CA LEU A 179 6.18 -15.14 39.37
C LEU A 179 6.22 -14.53 40.79
N GLU A 180 5.78 -13.28 40.96
CA GLU A 180 5.73 -12.58 42.25
C GLU A 180 4.44 -12.85 43.03
N THR A 181 3.30 -12.94 42.34
CA THR A 181 1.97 -12.92 43.00
C THR A 181 1.04 -14.08 42.60
N GLU A 182 1.44 -14.97 41.72
CA GLU A 182 0.63 -16.04 41.13
C GLU A 182 -0.66 -15.50 40.41
N GLN A 183 -0.72 -14.20 40.19
CA GLN A 183 -1.84 -13.53 39.52
C GLN A 183 -1.33 -12.43 38.59
N ILE A 184 -2.15 -12.04 37.63
CA ILE A 184 -1.85 -10.93 36.70
C ILE A 184 -2.95 -9.87 36.85
N SER A 185 -2.56 -8.62 37.01
CA SER A 185 -3.50 -7.52 37.12
C SER A 185 -4.28 -7.27 35.84
N ASP A 186 -5.51 -6.77 35.98
CA ASP A 186 -6.34 -6.44 34.80
C ASP A 186 -5.70 -5.37 33.89
N ASP A 187 -4.86 -4.50 34.44
CA ASP A 187 -4.15 -3.49 33.66
C ASP A 187 -3.07 -4.09 32.74
N LEU A 188 -2.32 -5.08 33.23
CA LEU A 188 -1.38 -5.82 32.37
C LEU A 188 -2.11 -6.67 31.32
N LEU A 189 -3.22 -7.31 31.69
CA LEU A 189 -4.05 -8.02 30.71
C LEU A 189 -4.58 -7.07 29.63
N ARG A 190 -5.02 -5.85 29.97
CA ARG A 190 -5.41 -4.83 28.99
C ARG A 190 -4.25 -4.47 28.07
N THR A 191 -3.07 -4.29 28.63
CA THR A 191 -1.87 -3.94 27.85
C THR A 191 -1.51 -5.07 26.90
N ALA A 192 -1.50 -6.32 27.34
CA ALA A 192 -1.23 -7.48 26.51
C ALA A 192 -2.27 -7.65 25.38
N ILE A 193 -3.56 -7.38 25.66
CA ILE A 193 -4.60 -7.38 24.63
C ILE A 193 -4.37 -6.22 23.63
N ALA A 194 -4.06 -5.02 24.11
CA ALA A 194 -3.80 -3.86 23.27
C ALA A 194 -2.57 -4.06 22.36
N ASN A 195 -1.53 -4.73 22.87
CA ASN A 195 -0.31 -5.07 22.12
C ASN A 195 -0.49 -6.29 21.19
N ARG A 196 -1.66 -6.95 21.19
CA ARG A 196 -1.91 -8.18 20.42
C ARG A 196 -1.01 -9.36 20.81
N THR A 197 -0.59 -9.43 22.03
CA THR A 197 0.15 -10.56 22.59
C THR A 197 -0.78 -11.55 23.29
N LEU A 198 -2.00 -11.12 23.66
CA LEU A 198 -3.04 -11.92 24.28
C LEU A 198 -4.40 -11.73 23.57
N PHE A 199 -5.12 -12.82 23.31
CA PHE A 199 -6.38 -12.81 22.58
C PHE A 199 -7.51 -13.45 23.40
N PRO A 200 -8.44 -12.62 23.92
CA PRO A 200 -9.55 -13.13 24.70
C PRO A 200 -10.53 -13.92 23.84
N CYS A 201 -10.81 -15.16 24.24
CA CYS A 201 -11.80 -16.03 23.63
C CYS A 201 -13.04 -16.14 24.55
N TRP A 202 -14.21 -16.05 23.95
CA TRP A 202 -15.49 -16.20 24.63
C TRP A 202 -16.42 -17.13 23.86
N PHE A 203 -17.14 -17.97 24.58
CA PHE A 203 -18.03 -18.98 24.00
C PHE A 203 -19.49 -18.66 24.31
N GLY A 204 -20.38 -18.78 23.31
CA GLY A 204 -21.79 -18.45 23.53
C GLY A 204 -22.72 -18.77 22.36
N SER A 205 -23.95 -18.36 22.52
CA SER A 205 -24.96 -18.40 21.46
C SER A 205 -25.70 -17.07 21.40
N ALA A 206 -25.40 -16.29 20.34
CA ALA A 206 -26.02 -14.99 20.13
C ALA A 206 -27.54 -15.09 19.95
N LEU A 207 -28.01 -16.13 19.28
CA LEU A 207 -29.44 -16.35 19.07
C LEU A 207 -30.19 -16.63 20.38
N LYS A 208 -29.56 -17.35 21.31
CA LYS A 208 -30.15 -17.72 22.61
C LYS A 208 -29.72 -16.77 23.76
N GLN A 209 -28.99 -15.67 23.45
CA GLN A 209 -28.51 -14.74 24.45
C GLN A 209 -27.56 -15.36 25.51
N GLN A 210 -26.92 -16.49 25.20
CA GLN A 210 -26.03 -17.19 26.13
C GLN A 210 -24.62 -16.55 26.04
N GLY A 211 -24.07 -16.15 27.19
CA GLY A 211 -22.74 -15.55 27.31
C GLY A 211 -22.61 -14.11 26.79
N ILE A 212 -23.72 -13.48 26.33
CA ILE A 212 -23.66 -12.14 25.73
C ILE A 212 -23.43 -11.03 26.76
N ALA A 213 -24.11 -11.10 27.91
CA ALA A 213 -23.93 -10.10 28.98
C ALA A 213 -22.50 -10.09 29.51
N ASP A 214 -21.92 -11.25 29.73
CA ASP A 214 -20.57 -11.38 30.24
C ASP A 214 -19.52 -10.99 29.19
N PHE A 215 -19.78 -11.30 27.91
CA PHE A 215 -18.95 -10.82 26.81
C PHE A 215 -18.97 -9.29 26.68
N LEU A 216 -20.14 -8.67 26.90
CA LEU A 216 -20.27 -7.22 26.91
C LEU A 216 -19.49 -6.59 28.07
N ASN A 217 -19.52 -7.21 29.24
CA ASN A 217 -18.72 -6.79 30.40
C ASN A 217 -17.20 -6.95 30.14
N LEU A 218 -16.81 -8.02 29.42
CA LEU A 218 -15.43 -8.24 29.02
C LEU A 218 -14.96 -7.12 28.07
N LEU A 219 -15.78 -6.73 27.10
CA LEU A 219 -15.47 -5.62 26.20
C LEU A 219 -15.39 -4.28 26.96
N ASP A 220 -16.34 -4.01 27.87
CA ASP A 220 -16.32 -2.81 28.70
C ASP A 220 -15.03 -2.70 29.51
N LYS A 221 -14.58 -3.80 30.07
CA LYS A 221 -13.40 -3.87 30.94
C LYS A 221 -12.09 -3.83 30.18
N TYR A 222 -11.94 -4.60 29.07
CA TYR A 222 -10.65 -4.87 28.43
C TYR A 222 -10.44 -4.21 27.07
N ALA A 223 -11.51 -3.70 26.39
CA ALA A 223 -11.28 -3.02 25.13
C ALA A 223 -10.42 -1.75 25.31
N PRO A 224 -9.41 -1.54 24.46
CA PRO A 224 -8.52 -0.40 24.57
C PRO A 224 -9.30 0.91 24.39
N THR A 225 -8.83 1.95 25.02
CA THR A 225 -9.39 3.30 24.92
C THR A 225 -8.37 4.23 24.25
N VAL A 226 -8.88 5.16 23.44
CA VAL A 226 -8.04 6.16 22.78
C VAL A 226 -7.59 7.21 23.80
N SER A 227 -6.28 7.45 23.89
CA SER A 227 -5.74 8.54 24.69
C SER A 227 -6.13 9.89 24.07
N GLU A 228 -6.59 10.85 24.90
CA GLU A 228 -6.86 12.22 24.44
C GLU A 228 -5.56 12.85 23.94
N GLN A 229 -5.52 13.13 22.63
CA GLN A 229 -4.45 13.91 22.03
C GLN A 229 -4.98 15.30 21.71
N SER A 230 -4.20 16.33 22.03
CA SER A 230 -4.61 17.73 21.86
C SER A 230 -4.65 18.19 20.39
N ALA A 231 -3.79 17.66 19.55
CA ALA A 231 -3.73 18.02 18.14
C ALA A 231 -4.88 17.37 17.35
N PHE A 232 -5.56 18.15 16.52
CA PHE A 232 -6.62 17.62 15.65
C PHE A 232 -6.10 16.59 14.66
N GLY A 233 -6.78 15.46 14.59
CA GLY A 233 -6.59 14.40 13.64
C GLY A 233 -7.89 13.66 13.38
N ALA A 234 -8.11 13.27 12.13
CA ALA A 234 -9.23 12.41 11.76
C ALA A 234 -8.89 11.53 10.55
N LYS A 235 -9.54 10.37 10.45
CA LYS A 235 -9.43 9.44 9.32
C LYS A 235 -10.77 9.26 8.65
N VAL A 236 -10.83 9.53 7.34
CA VAL A 236 -12.01 9.31 6.51
C VAL A 236 -12.02 7.86 6.05
N TYR A 237 -13.04 7.09 6.41
CA TYR A 237 -13.12 5.67 6.03
C TYR A 237 -14.21 5.36 5.00
N LYS A 238 -15.22 6.25 4.88
CA LYS A 238 -16.36 6.01 3.99
C LYS A 238 -16.95 7.33 3.49
N ILE A 239 -17.41 7.31 2.24
CA ILE A 239 -18.22 8.38 1.65
C ILE A 239 -19.59 7.78 1.32
N THR A 240 -20.69 8.50 1.58
CA THR A 240 -22.04 8.11 1.19
C THR A 240 -22.86 9.35 0.80
N GLU A 241 -24.02 9.14 0.25
CA GLU A 241 -25.04 10.18 0.06
C GLU A 241 -26.27 9.91 0.93
N ASP A 242 -26.88 10.96 1.47
CA ASP A 242 -28.17 10.83 2.17
C ASP A 242 -29.35 10.82 1.20
N GLU A 243 -30.56 10.55 1.68
CA GLU A 243 -31.79 10.52 0.88
C GLU A 243 -32.07 11.82 0.11
N SER A 244 -31.50 12.93 0.56
CA SER A 244 -31.60 14.24 -0.08
C SER A 244 -30.48 14.51 -1.10
N GLY A 245 -29.56 13.55 -1.34
CA GLY A 245 -28.42 13.70 -2.23
C GLY A 245 -27.26 14.50 -1.64
N ASN A 246 -27.26 14.75 -0.32
CA ASN A 246 -26.12 15.41 0.31
C ASN A 246 -24.99 14.41 0.56
N ARG A 247 -23.79 14.81 0.19
CA ARG A 247 -22.57 14.03 0.43
C ARG A 247 -22.26 13.98 1.93
N LEU A 248 -22.04 12.78 2.43
CA LEU A 248 -21.65 12.48 3.81
C LEU A 248 -20.23 11.94 3.82
N THR A 249 -19.35 12.60 4.57
CA THR A 249 -18.00 12.11 4.84
C THR A 249 -17.99 11.47 6.21
N HIS A 250 -17.84 10.14 6.27
CA HIS A 250 -17.75 9.39 7.51
C HIS A 250 -16.28 9.33 7.96
N LEU A 251 -16.06 9.75 9.21
CA LEU A 251 -14.71 9.80 9.75
C LEU A 251 -14.67 9.46 11.23
N LYS A 252 -13.50 9.03 11.69
CA LYS A 252 -13.16 8.88 13.10
C LYS A 252 -12.25 10.01 13.53
N ILE A 253 -12.53 10.65 14.65
CA ILE A 253 -11.65 11.62 15.29
C ILE A 253 -10.56 10.87 16.04
N THR A 254 -9.30 11.10 15.69
CA THR A 254 -8.12 10.46 16.33
C THR A 254 -7.44 11.39 17.32
N GLY A 255 -7.77 12.68 17.29
CA GLY A 255 -7.25 13.67 18.25
C GLY A 255 -7.96 15.00 18.16
N GLY A 256 -7.95 15.76 19.23
CA GLY A 256 -8.59 17.06 19.34
C GLY A 256 -10.12 17.00 19.32
N THR A 257 -10.73 18.13 19.01
CA THR A 257 -12.19 18.30 18.90
C THR A 257 -12.52 18.98 17.58
N LEU A 258 -13.58 18.54 16.93
CA LEU A 258 -14.09 19.10 15.70
C LEU A 258 -15.46 19.74 15.96
N HIS A 259 -15.65 20.98 15.52
CA HIS A 259 -16.89 21.73 15.70
C HIS A 259 -17.61 21.99 14.38
N VAL A 260 -18.91 22.19 14.48
CA VAL A 260 -19.69 22.72 13.35
C VAL A 260 -19.14 24.11 13.01
N ARG A 261 -18.99 24.36 11.69
CA ARG A 261 -18.40 25.58 11.09
C ARG A 261 -16.88 25.65 11.12
N ASP A 262 -16.17 24.69 11.67
CA ASP A 262 -14.71 24.62 11.51
C ASP A 262 -14.33 24.53 10.03
N LYS A 263 -13.18 25.12 9.71
CA LYS A 263 -12.59 25.04 8.36
C LYS A 263 -11.47 24.02 8.38
N LEU A 264 -11.56 23.07 7.47
CA LEU A 264 -10.49 22.12 7.24
C LEU A 264 -9.31 22.76 6.48
N PRO A 265 -8.10 22.16 6.48
CA PRO A 265 -6.96 22.65 5.70
C PRO A 265 -7.26 22.82 4.19
N SER A 266 -8.24 22.06 3.66
CA SER A 266 -8.74 22.20 2.29
C SER A 266 -9.49 23.52 2.03
N GLY A 267 -9.77 24.32 3.08
CA GLY A 267 -10.59 25.52 3.03
C GLY A 267 -12.11 25.29 3.08
N GLU A 268 -12.54 24.04 3.03
CA GLU A 268 -13.95 23.66 3.12
C GLU A 268 -14.47 23.79 4.55
N LYS A 269 -15.75 24.08 4.68
CA LYS A 269 -16.41 24.35 5.96
C LYS A 269 -17.41 23.25 6.31
N ILE A 270 -17.33 22.76 7.54
CA ILE A 270 -18.29 21.79 8.07
C ILE A 270 -19.64 22.43 8.26
N THR A 271 -20.67 21.85 7.65
CA THR A 271 -22.04 22.36 7.75
C THR A 271 -22.79 21.71 8.89
N GLN A 272 -22.69 20.40 9.04
CA GLN A 272 -23.39 19.62 10.06
C GLN A 272 -22.55 18.41 10.47
N ILE A 273 -22.64 18.02 11.74
CA ILE A 273 -22.06 16.79 12.29
C ILE A 273 -23.19 15.86 12.73
N ARG A 274 -23.19 14.62 12.27
CA ARG A 274 -24.20 13.60 12.55
C ARG A 274 -23.57 12.39 13.23
N LEU A 275 -24.16 11.96 14.33
CA LEU A 275 -23.86 10.68 14.99
C LEU A 275 -24.94 9.69 14.61
N TYR A 276 -24.57 8.63 13.88
CA TYR A 276 -25.49 7.59 13.43
C TYR A 276 -25.65 6.50 14.47
N ASN A 277 -26.89 5.98 14.60
CA ASN A 277 -27.22 4.77 15.33
C ASN A 277 -28.23 3.95 14.49
N GLY A 278 -27.73 3.01 13.71
CA GLY A 278 -28.48 2.38 12.63
C GLY A 278 -28.87 3.40 11.54
N VAL A 279 -30.14 3.51 11.21
CA VAL A 279 -30.67 4.49 10.22
C VAL A 279 -30.80 5.89 10.81
N LYS A 280 -31.03 5.97 12.11
CA LYS A 280 -31.27 7.26 12.80
C LYS A 280 -29.96 7.96 13.10
N PHE A 281 -29.99 9.27 13.04
CA PHE A 281 -28.86 10.09 13.44
C PHE A 281 -29.29 11.23 14.38
N GLN A 282 -28.35 11.67 15.18
CA GLN A 282 -28.44 12.85 16.02
C GLN A 282 -27.43 13.87 15.51
N THR A 283 -27.87 15.14 15.41
CA THR A 283 -26.96 16.25 15.11
C THR A 283 -26.32 16.75 16.39
N VAL A 284 -25.02 17.01 16.33
CA VAL A 284 -24.22 17.51 17.44
C VAL A 284 -23.39 18.70 17.01
N ASP A 285 -23.04 19.59 17.93
CA ASP A 285 -22.24 20.77 17.65
C ASP A 285 -20.73 20.48 17.66
N ALA A 286 -20.31 19.44 18.35
CA ALA A 286 -18.90 19.03 18.45
C ALA A 286 -18.75 17.52 18.63
N VAL A 287 -17.60 17.00 18.19
CA VAL A 287 -17.16 15.60 18.38
C VAL A 287 -15.70 15.59 18.82
N THR A 288 -15.35 14.64 19.70
CA THR A 288 -14.03 14.52 20.32
C THR A 288 -13.32 13.26 19.91
N SER A 289 -12.04 13.15 20.28
CA SER A 289 -11.21 11.96 20.04
C SER A 289 -11.93 10.65 20.41
N GLY A 290 -11.80 9.63 19.58
CA GLY A 290 -12.45 8.32 19.70
C GLY A 290 -13.86 8.23 19.11
N MET A 291 -14.49 9.33 18.74
CA MET A 291 -15.84 9.33 18.16
C MET A 291 -15.82 9.10 16.66
N VAL A 292 -16.82 8.38 16.17
CA VAL A 292 -17.12 8.22 14.73
C VAL A 292 -18.33 9.09 14.40
N CYS A 293 -18.24 9.88 13.34
CA CYS A 293 -19.31 10.76 12.89
C CYS A 293 -19.36 10.84 11.36
N ALA A 294 -20.47 11.36 10.85
CA ALA A 294 -20.59 11.76 9.45
C ALA A 294 -20.76 13.29 9.38
N ILE A 295 -20.05 13.91 8.46
CA ILE A 295 -20.09 15.35 8.28
C ILE A 295 -20.53 15.73 6.88
N THR A 296 -21.25 16.87 6.78
CA THR A 296 -21.68 17.46 5.52
C THR A 296 -20.92 18.75 5.23
N GLY A 297 -20.89 19.17 3.96
CA GLY A 297 -20.24 20.40 3.51
C GLY A 297 -18.85 20.19 2.92
N LEU A 298 -18.39 18.93 2.78
CA LEU A 298 -17.12 18.57 2.18
C LEU A 298 -17.35 17.92 0.82
N SER A 299 -16.65 18.41 -0.20
CA SER A 299 -16.75 17.90 -1.58
C SER A 299 -15.48 17.18 -2.05
N LYS A 300 -14.34 17.51 -1.45
CA LYS A 300 -13.00 17.05 -1.90
C LYS A 300 -12.45 15.87 -1.11
N THR A 301 -13.12 15.44 -0.05
CA THR A 301 -12.70 14.32 0.77
C THR A 301 -12.87 12.98 0.04
N TYR A 302 -12.04 12.00 0.35
CA TYR A 302 -12.13 10.64 -0.20
C TYR A 302 -11.86 9.59 0.89
N ALA A 303 -12.34 8.37 0.66
CA ALA A 303 -12.12 7.27 1.58
C ALA A 303 -10.63 6.91 1.65
N GLY A 304 -10.09 6.82 2.86
CA GLY A 304 -8.66 6.62 3.13
C GLY A 304 -7.88 7.91 3.39
N GLN A 305 -8.52 9.09 3.29
CA GLN A 305 -7.87 10.37 3.54
C GLN A 305 -7.59 10.60 5.02
N GLY A 306 -6.37 11.06 5.32
CA GLY A 306 -6.00 11.61 6.63
C GLY A 306 -6.26 13.11 6.71
N LEU A 307 -6.75 13.58 7.84
CA LEU A 307 -7.01 14.98 8.12
C LEU A 307 -6.22 15.43 9.36
N GLY A 308 -5.73 16.66 9.33
CA GLY A 308 -4.93 17.22 10.42
C GLY A 308 -3.56 16.56 10.53
N LYS A 309 -3.28 15.89 11.66
CA LYS A 309 -2.03 15.15 11.90
C LYS A 309 -1.98 13.77 11.21
N GLU A 310 -3.12 13.27 10.74
CA GLU A 310 -3.17 11.94 10.13
C GLU A 310 -2.70 12.00 8.67
N HIS A 311 -1.97 10.95 8.27
CA HIS A 311 -1.59 10.73 6.88
C HIS A 311 -2.63 9.89 6.15
N ASP A 312 -2.65 9.99 4.84
CA ASP A 312 -3.47 9.12 4.00
C ASP A 312 -3.13 7.66 4.23
N THR A 313 -4.14 6.82 4.22
CA THR A 313 -3.96 5.38 4.42
C THR A 313 -3.52 4.71 3.13
N ALA A 314 -2.76 3.62 3.24
CA ALA A 314 -2.42 2.81 2.09
C ALA A 314 -3.69 2.27 1.41
N PRO A 315 -3.70 2.13 0.07
CA PRO A 315 -4.81 1.51 -0.63
C PRO A 315 -5.03 0.08 -0.13
N PRO A 316 -6.29 -0.43 -0.18
CA PRO A 316 -6.59 -1.79 0.23
C PRO A 316 -5.73 -2.83 -0.48
N THR A 317 -5.29 -3.85 0.25
CA THR A 317 -4.47 -4.95 -0.27
C THR A 317 -5.27 -5.82 -1.23
N LEU A 318 -6.57 -6.00 -0.94
CA LEU A 318 -7.48 -6.77 -1.76
C LEU A 318 -8.03 -5.88 -2.89
N ALA A 319 -7.61 -6.15 -4.12
CA ALA A 319 -8.02 -5.42 -5.31
C ALA A 319 -8.97 -6.23 -6.20
N PRO A 320 -9.94 -5.59 -6.86
CA PRO A 320 -10.82 -6.27 -7.82
C PRO A 320 -10.06 -6.86 -9.00
N VAL A 321 -10.42 -8.07 -9.38
CA VAL A 321 -9.76 -8.85 -10.44
C VAL A 321 -10.62 -9.06 -11.68
N LEU A 322 -11.91 -8.81 -11.59
CA LEU A 322 -12.84 -8.93 -12.70
C LEU A 322 -13.15 -7.55 -13.28
N SER A 323 -13.14 -7.45 -14.60
CA SER A 323 -13.48 -6.23 -15.32
C SER A 323 -14.76 -6.48 -16.12
N TYR A 324 -15.75 -5.64 -15.93
CA TYR A 324 -17.04 -5.74 -16.62
C TYR A 324 -17.29 -4.49 -17.45
N ARG A 325 -17.77 -4.69 -18.67
CA ARG A 325 -18.23 -3.61 -19.52
C ARG A 325 -19.71 -3.35 -19.23
N VAL A 326 -20.04 -2.06 -19.06
CA VAL A 326 -21.40 -1.62 -18.83
C VAL A 326 -22.18 -1.63 -20.13
N GLN A 327 -23.25 -2.41 -20.21
CA GLN A 327 -24.18 -2.41 -21.31
C GLN A 327 -25.28 -1.38 -21.04
N ILE A 328 -25.31 -0.36 -21.88
CA ILE A 328 -26.22 0.77 -21.72
C ILE A 328 -27.35 0.68 -22.77
N PRO A 329 -28.62 0.62 -22.36
CA PRO A 329 -29.72 0.68 -23.29
C PRO A 329 -29.68 1.94 -24.17
N PRO A 330 -30.09 1.88 -25.45
CA PRO A 330 -30.05 3.03 -26.37
C PRO A 330 -30.89 4.24 -25.91
N SER A 331 -31.79 4.04 -24.95
CA SER A 331 -32.63 5.10 -24.37
C SER A 331 -31.89 5.96 -23.34
N LEU A 332 -30.71 5.56 -22.89
CA LEU A 332 -29.94 6.27 -21.87
C LEU A 332 -28.75 6.99 -22.50
N ASP A 333 -28.46 8.16 -21.97
CA ASP A 333 -27.28 8.95 -22.30
C ASP A 333 -26.04 8.37 -21.61
N VAL A 334 -25.06 7.94 -22.39
CA VAL A 334 -23.79 7.34 -21.90
C VAL A 334 -23.06 8.27 -20.94
N HIS A 335 -23.02 9.57 -21.20
CA HIS A 335 -22.33 10.53 -20.33
C HIS A 335 -23.00 10.68 -18.97
N LYS A 336 -24.34 10.61 -18.90
CA LYS A 336 -25.07 10.60 -17.63
C LYS A 336 -24.84 9.32 -16.85
N VAL A 337 -24.75 8.17 -17.53
CA VAL A 337 -24.38 6.91 -16.89
C VAL A 337 -22.96 7.01 -16.32
N LEU A 338 -22.00 7.52 -17.11
CA LEU A 338 -20.63 7.74 -16.65
C LEU A 338 -20.55 8.66 -15.43
N GLU A 339 -21.29 9.79 -15.45
CA GLU A 339 -21.33 10.72 -14.30
C GLU A 339 -21.83 10.02 -13.03
N ASN A 340 -22.92 9.26 -13.13
CA ASN A 340 -23.49 8.55 -11.98
C ASN A 340 -22.60 7.37 -11.53
N MET A 341 -21.95 6.67 -12.43
CA MET A 341 -20.96 5.66 -12.09
C MET A 341 -19.75 6.26 -11.34
N ARG A 342 -19.30 7.45 -11.75
CA ARG A 342 -18.23 8.18 -11.03
C ARG A 342 -18.67 8.66 -9.64
N LYS A 343 -19.97 8.96 -9.42
CA LYS A 343 -20.48 9.21 -8.08
C LYS A 343 -20.38 7.96 -7.20
N LEU A 344 -20.74 6.79 -7.74
CA LEU A 344 -20.56 5.51 -7.03
C LEU A 344 -19.09 5.19 -6.79
N GLU A 345 -18.20 5.53 -7.72
CA GLU A 345 -16.75 5.38 -7.55
C GLU A 345 -16.21 6.23 -6.38
N GLN A 346 -16.79 7.41 -6.11
CA GLN A 346 -16.42 8.18 -4.93
C GLN A 346 -16.80 7.50 -3.61
N GLU A 347 -17.87 6.70 -3.61
CA GLU A 347 -18.27 5.87 -2.47
C GLU A 347 -17.42 4.61 -2.37
N ASP A 348 -17.15 3.96 -3.52
CA ASP A 348 -16.27 2.80 -3.63
C ASP A 348 -15.18 3.00 -4.69
N PRO A 349 -14.00 3.53 -4.31
CA PRO A 349 -12.90 3.81 -5.24
C PRO A 349 -12.36 2.57 -5.97
N GLN A 350 -12.68 1.37 -5.50
CA GLN A 350 -12.27 0.13 -6.16
C GLN A 350 -13.04 -0.20 -7.42
N LEU A 351 -14.18 0.44 -7.67
CA LEU A 351 -14.92 0.29 -8.92
C LEU A 351 -14.10 0.69 -10.13
N GLN A 352 -13.08 1.55 -9.98
CA GLN A 352 -12.16 1.96 -11.03
C GLN A 352 -12.87 2.19 -12.37
N VAL A 353 -13.82 3.10 -12.39
CA VAL A 353 -14.64 3.42 -13.58
C VAL A 353 -13.75 3.97 -14.69
N ARG A 354 -13.62 3.24 -15.78
CA ARG A 354 -12.82 3.63 -16.95
C ARG A 354 -13.74 3.99 -18.11
N TRP A 355 -13.42 5.08 -18.75
CA TRP A 355 -14.07 5.53 -19.97
C TRP A 355 -13.15 5.34 -21.17
N ASN A 356 -13.61 4.61 -22.17
CA ASN A 356 -12.92 4.51 -23.46
C ASN A 356 -13.62 5.41 -24.46
N GLU A 357 -12.96 6.49 -24.84
CA GLU A 357 -13.53 7.51 -25.71
C GLU A 357 -13.70 7.02 -27.15
N GLN A 358 -12.83 6.14 -27.64
CA GLN A 358 -12.88 5.61 -29.00
C GLN A 358 -14.03 4.62 -29.18
N LEU A 359 -14.26 3.76 -28.18
CA LEU A 359 -15.32 2.75 -28.21
C LEU A 359 -16.62 3.24 -27.59
N GLN A 360 -16.64 4.43 -26.96
CA GLN A 360 -17.77 4.96 -26.19
C GLN A 360 -18.28 3.96 -25.13
N GLU A 361 -17.36 3.27 -24.48
CA GLU A 361 -17.64 2.20 -23.53
C GLU A 361 -17.20 2.56 -22.12
N ILE A 362 -18.03 2.17 -21.15
CA ILE A 362 -17.71 2.29 -19.71
C ILE A 362 -17.35 0.88 -19.21
N SER A 363 -16.23 0.77 -18.50
CA SER A 363 -15.86 -0.48 -17.80
C SER A 363 -15.64 -0.22 -16.32
N VAL A 364 -15.93 -1.23 -15.50
CA VAL A 364 -15.77 -1.20 -14.04
C VAL A 364 -15.04 -2.44 -13.58
N ARG A 365 -14.38 -2.35 -12.43
CA ARG A 365 -13.75 -3.48 -11.79
C ARG A 365 -14.54 -3.91 -10.55
N LEU A 366 -14.72 -5.22 -10.39
CA LEU A 366 -15.47 -5.81 -9.28
C LEU A 366 -14.75 -7.05 -8.73
N MET A 367 -15.04 -7.38 -7.49
CA MET A 367 -14.49 -8.56 -6.83
C MET A 367 -15.25 -9.83 -7.20
N GLY A 368 -16.59 -9.72 -7.43
CA GLY A 368 -17.43 -10.86 -7.72
C GLY A 368 -18.84 -10.49 -8.21
N GLU A 369 -19.64 -11.52 -8.46
CA GLU A 369 -20.96 -11.36 -9.07
C GLU A 369 -22.00 -10.74 -8.13
N ILE A 370 -21.85 -10.90 -6.81
CA ILE A 370 -22.77 -10.27 -5.86
C ILE A 370 -22.60 -8.75 -5.91
N GLN A 371 -21.36 -8.26 -5.99
CA GLN A 371 -21.08 -6.84 -6.12
C GLN A 371 -21.66 -6.26 -7.42
N LEU A 372 -21.62 -7.05 -8.51
CA LEU A 372 -22.22 -6.68 -9.81
C LEU A 372 -23.74 -6.49 -9.69
N ALA A 373 -24.44 -7.43 -9.06
CA ALA A 373 -25.89 -7.33 -8.87
C ALA A 373 -26.28 -6.16 -7.94
N VAL A 374 -25.43 -5.85 -6.94
CA VAL A 374 -25.60 -4.68 -6.08
C VAL A 374 -25.45 -3.39 -6.89
N LEU A 375 -24.43 -3.31 -7.73
CA LEU A 375 -24.17 -2.14 -8.56
C LEU A 375 -25.31 -1.88 -9.57
N GLN A 376 -25.82 -2.94 -10.22
CA GLN A 376 -26.99 -2.84 -11.09
C GLN A 376 -28.19 -2.25 -10.34
N ARG A 377 -28.44 -2.74 -9.14
CA ARG A 377 -29.58 -2.30 -8.35
C ARG A 377 -29.44 -0.87 -7.85
N LEU A 378 -28.24 -0.47 -7.42
CA LEU A 378 -27.95 0.91 -7.04
C LEU A 378 -28.17 1.89 -8.20
N MET A 379 -27.74 1.53 -9.42
CA MET A 379 -27.98 2.35 -10.61
C MET A 379 -29.46 2.48 -10.93
N LEU A 380 -30.23 1.41 -10.75
CA LEU A 380 -31.67 1.43 -10.96
C LEU A 380 -32.42 2.23 -9.87
N GLU A 381 -32.13 1.96 -8.58
CA GLU A 381 -32.87 2.55 -7.46
C GLU A 381 -32.55 4.03 -7.25
N ARG A 382 -31.25 4.42 -7.33
CA ARG A 382 -30.82 5.79 -7.05
C ARG A 382 -30.91 6.72 -8.26
N PHE A 383 -30.65 6.20 -9.47
CA PHE A 383 -30.57 7.00 -10.67
C PHE A 383 -31.62 6.67 -11.72
N SER A 384 -32.49 5.67 -11.48
CA SER A 384 -33.50 5.16 -12.41
C SER A 384 -32.89 4.73 -13.77
N MET A 385 -31.66 4.19 -13.75
CA MET A 385 -30.92 3.76 -14.92
C MET A 385 -30.80 2.24 -14.95
N PRO A 386 -31.60 1.52 -15.74
CA PRO A 386 -31.49 0.08 -15.92
C PRO A 386 -30.28 -0.23 -16.81
N ILE A 387 -29.13 -0.52 -16.21
CA ILE A 387 -27.95 -1.00 -16.90
C ILE A 387 -27.78 -2.50 -16.74
N SER A 388 -27.03 -3.13 -17.64
CA SER A 388 -26.56 -4.50 -17.50
C SER A 388 -25.04 -4.56 -17.72
N PHE A 389 -24.47 -5.72 -17.51
CA PHE A 389 -23.05 -5.95 -17.70
C PHE A 389 -22.84 -7.12 -18.66
N ASP A 390 -21.70 -7.13 -19.34
CA ASP A 390 -21.31 -8.29 -20.15
C ASP A 390 -20.88 -9.46 -19.26
N SER A 391 -20.41 -10.54 -19.88
CA SER A 391 -19.91 -11.72 -19.14
C SER A 391 -18.66 -11.44 -18.30
N GLY A 392 -18.09 -10.25 -18.40
CA GLY A 392 -16.88 -9.85 -17.71
C GLY A 392 -15.61 -10.47 -18.32
N SER A 393 -14.52 -9.77 -18.17
CA SER A 393 -13.18 -10.19 -18.58
C SER A 393 -12.25 -10.30 -17.37
N ILE A 394 -11.22 -11.09 -17.51
CA ILE A 394 -10.18 -11.21 -16.48
C ILE A 394 -9.28 -9.96 -16.54
N ALA A 395 -8.94 -9.42 -15.40
CA ALA A 395 -8.00 -8.32 -15.27
C ALA A 395 -6.57 -8.86 -15.28
N TYR A 396 -6.01 -9.09 -16.46
CA TYR A 396 -4.63 -9.54 -16.63
C TYR A 396 -3.62 -8.48 -16.20
N ARG A 397 -2.39 -8.92 -15.94
CA ARG A 397 -1.20 -8.07 -15.73
C ARG A 397 -0.03 -8.62 -16.54
N GLU A 398 1.01 -7.82 -16.68
CA GLU A 398 2.23 -8.23 -17.39
C GLU A 398 3.46 -8.00 -16.51
N THR A 399 4.45 -8.89 -16.65
CA THR A 399 5.76 -8.75 -16.03
C THR A 399 6.85 -9.23 -17.00
N ILE A 400 8.11 -9.18 -16.59
CA ILE A 400 9.27 -9.62 -17.38
C ILE A 400 9.94 -10.81 -16.71
N GLN A 401 10.62 -11.65 -17.52
CA GLN A 401 11.38 -12.80 -16.99
C GLN A 401 12.82 -12.46 -16.66
N LYS A 402 13.46 -11.59 -17.44
CA LYS A 402 14.89 -11.30 -17.35
C LYS A 402 15.14 -9.81 -17.21
N PRO A 403 16.18 -9.40 -16.50
CA PRO A 403 16.59 -8.00 -16.44
C PRO A 403 16.94 -7.48 -17.83
N VAL A 404 16.57 -6.24 -18.11
CA VAL A 404 16.84 -5.58 -19.39
C VAL A 404 17.06 -4.09 -19.17
N GLU A 405 17.97 -3.50 -19.95
CA GLU A 405 18.13 -2.04 -20.01
C GLU A 405 17.34 -1.51 -21.22
N GLY A 406 16.36 -0.65 -20.92
CA GLY A 406 15.58 0.05 -21.92
C GLY A 406 16.10 1.46 -22.14
N VAL A 407 16.15 1.88 -23.39
CA VAL A 407 16.66 3.16 -23.83
C VAL A 407 15.59 3.98 -24.53
N GLY A 408 15.40 5.22 -24.09
CA GLY A 408 14.52 6.16 -24.75
C GLY A 408 15.23 7.48 -25.05
N HIS A 409 15.13 7.90 -26.30
CA HIS A 409 15.72 9.14 -26.79
C HIS A 409 14.65 10.04 -27.40
N TYR A 410 14.74 11.33 -27.10
CA TYR A 410 13.82 12.33 -27.62
C TYR A 410 14.59 13.60 -27.99
N GLU A 411 14.82 13.77 -29.27
CA GLU A 411 15.62 14.87 -29.83
C GLU A 411 14.98 15.46 -31.13
N PRO A 412 13.74 15.96 -31.07
CA PRO A 412 13.26 16.84 -32.15
C PRO A 412 13.98 18.20 -32.09
N LEU A 413 13.82 19.01 -33.12
CA LEU A 413 14.50 20.29 -33.22
C LEU A 413 14.38 21.14 -31.92
N ARG A 414 15.52 21.49 -31.33
CA ARG A 414 15.68 22.25 -30.08
C ARG A 414 15.19 21.53 -28.81
N HIS A 415 15.04 20.22 -28.85
CA HIS A 415 14.76 19.40 -27.68
C HIS A 415 15.83 18.31 -27.52
N TYR A 416 16.08 17.86 -26.31
CA TYR A 416 17.02 16.76 -26.07
C TYR A 416 16.76 16.09 -24.72
N ALA A 417 16.52 14.80 -24.72
CA ALA A 417 16.57 13.98 -23.52
C ALA A 417 16.92 12.53 -23.90
N GLU A 418 17.81 11.91 -23.14
CA GLU A 418 18.07 10.47 -23.21
C GLU A 418 17.95 9.86 -21.83
N VAL A 419 17.25 8.72 -21.72
CA VAL A 419 16.96 8.03 -20.47
C VAL A 419 17.24 6.55 -20.65
N HIS A 420 17.99 5.96 -19.71
CA HIS A 420 18.26 4.55 -19.61
C HIS A 420 17.62 3.97 -18.33
N LEU A 421 16.74 3.00 -18.47
CA LEU A 421 16.04 2.35 -17.39
C LEU A 421 16.44 0.87 -17.31
N LEU A 422 16.90 0.43 -16.15
CA LEU A 422 17.06 -0.97 -15.86
C LEU A 422 15.74 -1.52 -15.32
N LEU A 423 15.17 -2.49 -16.02
CA LEU A 423 13.98 -3.23 -15.63
C LEU A 423 14.42 -4.57 -15.04
N GLU A 424 14.09 -4.83 -13.80
CA GLU A 424 14.45 -6.06 -13.09
C GLU A 424 13.18 -6.77 -12.61
N PRO A 425 13.01 -8.10 -12.86
CA PRO A 425 11.85 -8.82 -12.35
C PRO A 425 11.93 -8.93 -10.81
N LEU A 426 10.79 -8.84 -10.16
CA LEU A 426 10.63 -9.03 -8.72
C LEU A 426 9.74 -10.25 -8.44
N PRO A 427 9.79 -10.80 -7.21
CA PRO A 427 8.86 -11.85 -6.80
C PRO A 427 7.39 -11.43 -6.95
N THR A 428 6.53 -12.40 -7.21
CA THR A 428 5.09 -12.20 -7.36
C THR A 428 4.49 -11.43 -6.17
N GLY A 429 3.69 -10.42 -6.48
CA GLY A 429 3.03 -9.58 -5.46
C GLY A 429 3.88 -8.41 -4.94
N SER A 430 5.11 -8.23 -5.45
CA SER A 430 5.98 -7.11 -5.05
C SER A 430 5.53 -5.76 -5.62
N GLY A 431 4.69 -5.76 -6.65
CA GLY A 431 4.26 -4.56 -7.35
C GLY A 431 5.38 -3.87 -8.11
N LEU A 432 5.20 -2.57 -8.41
CA LEU A 432 6.21 -1.75 -9.07
C LEU A 432 7.06 -1.01 -8.04
N GLN A 433 8.38 -1.08 -8.21
CA GLN A 433 9.34 -0.34 -7.42
C GLN A 433 10.16 0.58 -8.34
N PHE A 434 10.40 1.80 -7.88
CA PHE A 434 11.14 2.82 -8.64
C PHE A 434 12.38 3.27 -7.88
N ALA A 435 13.51 3.36 -8.57
CA ALA A 435 14.77 3.79 -8.00
C ALA A 435 15.58 4.64 -8.97
N ALA A 436 16.53 5.41 -8.46
CA ALA A 436 17.55 6.10 -9.27
C ALA A 436 18.93 5.68 -8.78
N ALA A 437 19.78 5.26 -9.71
CA ALA A 437 21.18 4.89 -9.49
C ALA A 437 22.11 5.68 -10.43
N CYS A 438 21.58 6.67 -11.16
CA CYS A 438 22.31 7.56 -12.03
C CYS A 438 23.15 8.54 -11.19
N ARG A 439 24.40 8.82 -11.63
CA ARG A 439 25.26 9.80 -10.97
C ARG A 439 24.77 11.22 -11.24
N GLU A 440 24.92 12.12 -10.26
CA GLU A 440 24.54 13.53 -10.42
C GLU A 440 25.37 14.24 -11.50
N ASP A 441 26.61 13.80 -11.72
CA ASP A 441 27.49 14.34 -12.77
C ASP A 441 26.98 13.98 -14.18
N ASP A 442 26.28 12.86 -14.34
CA ASP A 442 25.72 12.42 -15.62
C ASP A 442 24.35 13.03 -15.87
N LEU A 443 23.52 13.16 -14.85
CA LEU A 443 22.19 13.75 -14.90
C LEU A 443 21.84 14.45 -13.58
N ASP A 444 21.54 15.74 -13.63
CA ASP A 444 21.13 16.54 -12.46
C ASP A 444 19.98 15.91 -11.68
N ARG A 445 20.02 16.01 -10.35
CA ARG A 445 19.06 15.42 -9.43
C ARG A 445 17.60 15.82 -9.70
N ASN A 446 17.36 17.02 -10.20
CA ASN A 446 16.02 17.48 -10.53
C ASN A 446 15.45 16.71 -11.72
N TRP A 447 16.28 16.43 -12.71
CA TRP A 447 15.90 15.61 -13.85
C TRP A 447 15.66 14.15 -13.44
N GLN A 448 16.49 13.60 -12.56
CA GLN A 448 16.29 12.26 -12.02
C GLN A 448 14.94 12.15 -11.30
N ARG A 449 14.61 13.12 -10.44
CA ARG A 449 13.31 13.17 -9.77
C ARG A 449 12.14 13.28 -10.75
N LEU A 450 12.33 14.05 -11.82
CA LEU A 450 11.30 14.20 -12.84
C LEU A 450 11.04 12.90 -13.59
N VAL A 451 12.09 12.15 -13.94
CA VAL A 451 11.97 10.80 -14.52
C VAL A 451 11.17 9.87 -13.61
N LEU A 452 11.50 9.83 -12.31
CA LEU A 452 10.76 9.02 -11.34
C LEU A 452 9.28 9.46 -11.23
N THR A 453 9.02 10.77 -11.27
CA THR A 453 7.66 11.29 -11.28
C THR A 453 6.89 10.80 -12.53
N HIS A 454 7.51 10.83 -13.69
CA HIS A 454 6.89 10.36 -14.94
C HIS A 454 6.65 8.85 -14.93
N LEU A 455 7.47 8.05 -14.25
CA LEU A 455 7.20 6.63 -14.06
C LEU A 455 6.01 6.37 -13.13
N GLN A 456 5.72 7.28 -12.20
CA GLN A 456 4.64 7.13 -11.22
C GLN A 456 3.31 7.78 -11.66
N GLU A 457 3.32 8.74 -12.60
CA GLU A 457 2.15 9.56 -12.93
C GLU A 457 1.05 8.80 -13.68
N LYS A 458 1.34 7.66 -14.29
CA LYS A 458 0.34 6.85 -14.99
C LYS A 458 0.54 5.34 -14.80
N THR A 459 -0.51 4.57 -15.05
CA THR A 459 -0.40 3.11 -15.17
C THR A 459 0.20 2.76 -16.52
N HIS A 460 1.34 2.08 -16.53
CA HIS A 460 2.01 1.64 -17.75
C HIS A 460 1.46 0.30 -18.22
N GLY A 461 1.18 0.20 -19.51
CA GLY A 461 0.76 -1.04 -20.16
C GLY A 461 1.95 -1.85 -20.67
N GLY A 462 1.83 -3.17 -20.61
CA GLY A 462 2.80 -4.09 -21.16
C GLY A 462 2.70 -4.25 -22.68
N VAL A 463 3.45 -5.18 -23.23
CA VAL A 463 3.63 -5.34 -24.68
C VAL A 463 2.82 -6.50 -25.27
N LEU A 464 2.26 -7.38 -24.43
CA LEU A 464 1.49 -8.55 -24.88
C LEU A 464 0.03 -8.20 -25.20
N MET A 465 -0.64 -7.46 -24.31
CA MET A 465 -2.04 -7.07 -24.48
C MET A 465 -2.38 -5.69 -23.87
N ASN A 466 -1.36 -4.87 -23.61
CA ASN A 466 -1.47 -3.58 -22.94
C ASN A 466 -2.03 -3.70 -21.49
N ALA A 467 -1.87 -4.86 -20.86
CA ALA A 467 -2.24 -5.03 -19.47
C ALA A 467 -1.27 -4.29 -18.56
N PRO A 468 -1.73 -3.79 -17.38
CA PRO A 468 -0.85 -3.08 -16.45
C PRO A 468 0.37 -3.92 -16.06
N ILE A 469 1.57 -3.34 -16.14
CA ILE A 469 2.79 -3.99 -15.69
C ILE A 469 2.84 -4.09 -14.16
N THR A 470 3.49 -5.14 -13.63
CA THR A 470 3.64 -5.37 -12.19
C THR A 470 4.90 -6.19 -11.90
N ASP A 471 5.23 -6.32 -10.63
CA ASP A 471 6.30 -7.20 -10.11
C ASP A 471 7.65 -6.96 -10.80
N MET A 472 8.01 -5.69 -10.92
CA MET A 472 9.31 -5.29 -11.44
C MET A 472 9.85 -4.04 -10.74
N LYS A 473 11.17 -3.94 -10.69
CA LYS A 473 11.88 -2.76 -10.26
C LYS A 473 12.39 -2.01 -11.48
N ILE A 474 12.08 -0.73 -11.55
CA ILE A 474 12.50 0.16 -12.63
C ILE A 474 13.49 1.15 -12.04
N THR A 475 14.76 1.04 -12.45
CA THR A 475 15.86 1.85 -11.93
C THR A 475 16.38 2.77 -13.02
N LEU A 476 16.40 4.08 -12.79
CA LEU A 476 17.12 5.02 -13.66
C LEU A 476 18.61 4.83 -13.47
N ILE A 477 19.32 4.32 -14.47
CA ILE A 477 20.76 4.00 -14.39
C ILE A 477 21.64 5.00 -15.13
N ALA A 478 21.13 5.60 -16.20
CA ALA A 478 21.83 6.64 -16.93
C ALA A 478 20.83 7.60 -17.58
N GLY A 479 21.28 8.80 -17.88
CA GLY A 479 20.49 9.78 -18.60
C GLY A 479 21.33 10.97 -18.99
N LYS A 480 20.86 11.72 -20.00
CA LYS A 480 21.57 12.90 -20.49
C LYS A 480 20.61 14.01 -20.83
N ALA A 481 20.97 15.22 -20.39
CA ALA A 481 20.29 16.47 -20.68
C ALA A 481 21.20 17.39 -21.47
N HIS A 482 20.61 18.35 -22.19
CA HIS A 482 21.36 19.40 -22.87
C HIS A 482 21.00 20.74 -22.24
N VAL A 483 22.02 21.50 -21.81
CA VAL A 483 21.88 22.74 -21.04
C VAL A 483 20.93 23.79 -21.67
N LYS A 484 20.81 23.81 -22.99
CA LYS A 484 20.00 24.81 -23.74
C LYS A 484 18.76 24.24 -24.38
N HIS A 485 18.65 22.92 -24.48
CA HIS A 485 17.63 22.27 -25.33
C HIS A 485 16.79 21.23 -24.58
N THR A 486 16.96 21.09 -23.26
CA THR A 486 16.15 20.15 -22.47
C THR A 486 15.06 20.89 -21.72
N GLU A 487 13.83 20.47 -21.93
CA GLU A 487 12.65 20.88 -21.20
C GLU A 487 12.05 19.70 -20.44
N GLY A 488 11.23 19.97 -19.41
CA GLY A 488 10.63 18.89 -18.58
C GLY A 488 9.80 17.87 -19.37
N GLY A 489 9.11 18.31 -20.42
CA GLY A 489 8.35 17.46 -21.31
C GLY A 489 9.18 16.45 -22.11
N ASP A 490 10.45 16.74 -22.36
CA ASP A 490 11.38 15.88 -23.11
C ASP A 490 11.69 14.61 -22.33
N PHE A 491 11.92 14.76 -21.01
CA PHE A 491 12.14 13.64 -20.13
C PHE A 491 10.90 12.75 -19.99
N ARG A 492 9.69 13.30 -20.05
CA ARG A 492 8.46 12.49 -20.10
C ARG A 492 8.47 11.60 -21.34
N GLN A 493 8.76 12.18 -22.51
CA GLN A 493 8.81 11.45 -23.77
C GLN A 493 9.92 10.38 -23.76
N ALA A 494 11.12 10.74 -23.32
CA ALA A 494 12.24 9.80 -23.26
C ALA A 494 11.98 8.67 -22.24
N THR A 495 11.41 8.97 -21.07
CA THR A 495 11.09 7.98 -20.04
C THR A 495 10.10 6.93 -20.52
N TYR A 496 9.00 7.35 -21.15
CA TYR A 496 7.98 6.41 -21.66
C TYR A 496 8.54 5.52 -22.77
N ARG A 497 9.36 6.09 -23.66
CA ARG A 497 10.05 5.34 -24.71
C ARG A 497 11.07 4.34 -24.15
N ALA A 498 11.85 4.76 -23.13
CA ALA A 498 12.81 3.89 -22.47
C ALA A 498 12.11 2.66 -21.84
N LEU A 499 11.03 2.90 -21.10
CA LEU A 499 10.25 1.82 -20.51
C LEU A 499 9.69 0.88 -21.58
N ARG A 500 9.05 1.43 -22.60
CA ARG A 500 8.43 0.63 -23.66
C ARG A 500 9.46 -0.14 -24.48
N GLN A 501 10.57 0.48 -24.84
CA GLN A 501 11.67 -0.15 -25.57
C GLN A 501 12.27 -1.30 -24.74
N GLY A 502 12.47 -1.11 -23.43
CA GLY A 502 12.93 -2.18 -22.55
C GLY A 502 11.96 -3.36 -22.49
N LEU A 503 10.65 -3.11 -22.36
CA LEU A 503 9.63 -4.17 -22.37
C LEU A 503 9.59 -4.94 -23.69
N LEU A 504 9.79 -4.25 -24.83
CA LEU A 504 9.86 -4.90 -26.15
C LEU A 504 11.14 -5.71 -26.35
N SER A 505 12.20 -5.38 -25.60
CA SER A 505 13.53 -6.02 -25.74
C SER A 505 13.72 -7.27 -24.89
N THR A 506 12.73 -7.66 -24.09
CA THR A 506 12.77 -8.82 -23.21
C THR A 506 11.53 -9.70 -23.35
N GLU A 507 11.61 -10.91 -22.84
CA GLU A 507 10.44 -11.80 -22.77
C GLU A 507 9.49 -11.35 -21.67
N SER A 508 8.30 -10.91 -22.07
CA SER A 508 7.21 -10.56 -21.17
C SER A 508 6.36 -11.78 -20.82
N VAL A 509 5.79 -11.79 -19.63
CA VAL A 509 4.93 -12.86 -19.10
C VAL A 509 3.56 -12.27 -18.80
N LEU A 510 2.52 -12.91 -19.32
CA LEU A 510 1.14 -12.61 -18.98
C LEU A 510 0.81 -13.24 -17.63
N LEU A 511 0.28 -12.44 -16.71
CA LEU A 511 -0.16 -12.85 -15.39
C LEU A 511 -1.68 -12.80 -15.31
N GLU A 512 -2.27 -13.85 -14.77
CA GLU A 512 -3.70 -13.93 -14.46
C GLU A 512 -3.93 -14.03 -12.95
N PRO A 513 -5.09 -13.58 -12.45
CA PRO A 513 -5.46 -13.76 -11.06
C PRO A 513 -5.81 -15.21 -10.76
N TRP A 514 -5.41 -15.70 -9.58
CA TRP A 514 -5.70 -17.03 -9.09
C TRP A 514 -6.47 -16.97 -7.77
N TYR A 515 -7.44 -17.87 -7.62
CA TYR A 515 -8.12 -18.12 -6.36
C TYR A 515 -7.44 -19.25 -5.58
N GLN A 516 -7.37 -19.07 -4.27
CA GLN A 516 -7.30 -20.16 -3.33
C GLN A 516 -8.72 -20.56 -3.03
N PHE A 517 -9.06 -21.85 -3.15
CA PHE A 517 -10.40 -22.33 -2.91
C PHE A 517 -10.47 -23.39 -1.81
N ARG A 518 -11.64 -23.44 -1.17
CA ARG A 518 -12.08 -24.52 -0.30
C ARG A 518 -13.42 -25.03 -0.82
N LEU A 519 -13.43 -26.26 -1.28
CA LEU A 519 -14.62 -26.92 -1.80
C LEU A 519 -15.11 -27.98 -0.81
N THR A 520 -16.28 -27.79 -0.22
CA THR A 520 -16.93 -28.74 0.69
C THR A 520 -18.07 -29.44 -0.05
N ILE A 521 -18.02 -30.76 -0.17
CA ILE A 521 -18.95 -31.55 -0.98
C ILE A 521 -19.29 -32.90 -0.32
N PRO A 522 -20.44 -33.51 -0.63
CA PRO A 522 -20.73 -34.86 -0.24
C PRO A 522 -19.69 -35.85 -0.77
N THR A 523 -19.38 -36.90 0.01
CA THR A 523 -18.36 -37.91 -0.34
C THR A 523 -18.64 -38.55 -1.71
N GLU A 524 -19.91 -38.75 -2.08
CA GLU A 524 -20.35 -39.29 -3.36
C GLU A 524 -20.01 -38.41 -4.58
N CYS A 525 -19.76 -37.11 -4.36
CA CYS A 525 -19.50 -36.13 -5.41
C CYS A 525 -17.99 -35.85 -5.64
N VAL A 526 -17.11 -36.41 -4.80
CA VAL A 526 -15.66 -36.09 -4.79
C VAL A 526 -15.00 -36.46 -6.12
N GLY A 527 -15.31 -37.60 -6.71
CA GLY A 527 -14.73 -38.03 -7.98
C GLY A 527 -15.05 -37.05 -9.13
N ARG A 528 -16.28 -36.52 -9.17
CA ARG A 528 -16.67 -35.50 -10.14
C ARG A 528 -15.91 -34.18 -9.91
N ALA A 529 -15.87 -33.74 -8.66
CA ALA A 529 -15.18 -32.50 -8.32
C ALA A 529 -13.69 -32.54 -8.67
N ILE A 530 -13.03 -33.66 -8.43
CA ILE A 530 -11.61 -33.86 -8.81
C ILE A 530 -11.42 -33.75 -10.34
N ALA A 531 -12.32 -34.39 -11.10
CA ALA A 531 -12.27 -34.33 -12.57
C ALA A 531 -12.50 -32.88 -13.07
N ASP A 532 -13.53 -32.20 -12.54
CA ASP A 532 -13.81 -30.81 -12.89
C ASP A 532 -12.60 -29.90 -12.56
N LEU A 533 -12.02 -30.01 -11.37
CA LEU A 533 -10.86 -29.20 -10.94
C LEU A 533 -9.61 -29.48 -11.76
N GLN A 534 -9.39 -30.73 -12.21
CA GLN A 534 -8.28 -31.06 -13.12
C GLN A 534 -8.46 -30.39 -14.50
N HIS A 535 -9.68 -30.36 -15.02
CA HIS A 535 -9.97 -29.65 -16.28
C HIS A 535 -9.77 -28.14 -16.14
N MET A 536 -9.98 -27.58 -14.95
CA MET A 536 -9.81 -26.17 -14.63
C MET A 536 -8.37 -25.78 -14.29
N SER A 537 -7.38 -26.59 -14.65
CA SER A 537 -5.96 -26.35 -14.33
C SER A 537 -5.69 -26.10 -12.84
N ALA A 538 -6.53 -26.62 -11.95
CA ALA A 538 -6.39 -26.43 -10.52
C ALA A 538 -5.32 -27.34 -9.93
N THR A 539 -4.59 -26.79 -8.95
CA THR A 539 -3.73 -27.57 -8.04
C THR A 539 -4.43 -27.71 -6.71
N PHE A 540 -4.58 -28.94 -6.20
CA PHE A 540 -5.33 -29.20 -4.96
C PHE A 540 -4.72 -30.34 -4.13
N SER A 541 -4.97 -30.30 -2.81
CA SER A 541 -4.55 -31.34 -1.86
C SER A 541 -5.49 -32.56 -1.96
N ALA A 542 -5.04 -33.67 -1.35
CA ALA A 542 -5.92 -34.83 -1.16
C ALA A 542 -7.20 -34.43 -0.40
N PRO A 543 -8.36 -35.03 -0.72
CA PRO A 543 -9.60 -34.77 -0.01
C PRO A 543 -9.48 -35.09 1.48
N GLU A 544 -9.90 -34.16 2.33
CA GLU A 544 -9.93 -34.31 3.77
C GLU A 544 -11.35 -34.62 4.25
N GLN A 545 -11.51 -35.56 5.17
CA GLN A 545 -12.82 -35.92 5.70
C GLN A 545 -13.25 -34.89 6.77
N ALA A 546 -14.20 -34.02 6.45
CA ALA A 546 -14.76 -33.08 7.40
C ALA A 546 -15.83 -33.70 8.32
N THR A 547 -16.70 -34.53 7.75
CA THR A 547 -17.72 -35.32 8.47
C THR A 547 -17.84 -36.70 7.82
N PRO A 548 -18.51 -37.69 8.43
CA PRO A 548 -18.70 -38.98 7.79
C PRO A 548 -19.32 -38.96 6.39
N THR A 549 -20.04 -37.88 6.05
CA THR A 549 -20.75 -37.72 4.77
C THR A 549 -20.24 -36.64 3.88
N THR A 550 -19.27 -35.80 4.34
CA THR A 550 -18.73 -34.66 3.58
C THR A 550 -17.21 -34.66 3.57
N GLN A 551 -16.65 -34.26 2.46
CA GLN A 551 -15.21 -34.04 2.27
C GLN A 551 -14.91 -32.61 1.85
N VAL A 552 -13.68 -32.17 2.15
CA VAL A 552 -13.17 -30.85 1.80
C VAL A 552 -11.95 -31.01 0.91
N LEU A 553 -11.90 -30.23 -0.17
CA LEU A 553 -10.74 -30.07 -1.03
C LEU A 553 -10.22 -28.62 -0.90
N HIS A 554 -8.94 -28.50 -0.65
CA HIS A 554 -8.23 -27.22 -0.67
C HIS A 554 -7.34 -27.15 -1.90
N GLY A 555 -7.29 -25.99 -2.55
CA GLY A 555 -6.48 -25.87 -3.73
C GLY A 555 -6.40 -24.43 -4.25
N THR A 556 -5.80 -24.32 -5.42
CA THR A 556 -5.70 -23.05 -6.15
C THR A 556 -6.01 -23.28 -7.62
N ALA A 557 -6.68 -22.31 -8.23
CA ALA A 557 -7.04 -22.38 -9.65
C ALA A 557 -7.17 -20.96 -10.25
N PRO A 558 -7.06 -20.84 -11.60
CA PRO A 558 -7.31 -19.60 -12.29
C PRO A 558 -8.72 -19.06 -12.02
N VAL A 559 -8.84 -17.74 -11.89
CA VAL A 559 -10.14 -17.08 -11.71
C VAL A 559 -11.05 -17.30 -12.92
N SER A 560 -10.47 -17.33 -14.13
CA SER A 560 -11.18 -17.60 -15.37
C SER A 560 -12.02 -18.86 -15.32
N GLU A 561 -11.50 -19.93 -14.73
CA GLU A 561 -12.08 -21.25 -14.65
C GLU A 561 -13.07 -21.42 -13.49
N LEU A 562 -12.69 -20.91 -12.29
CA LEU A 562 -13.51 -21.07 -11.09
C LEU A 562 -14.72 -20.13 -10.99
N ARG A 563 -14.74 -19.08 -11.80
CA ARG A 563 -15.71 -17.99 -11.69
C ARG A 563 -17.18 -18.45 -11.64
N THR A 564 -17.55 -19.39 -12.50
CA THR A 564 -18.92 -19.94 -12.58
C THR A 564 -19.07 -21.30 -11.93
N TYR A 565 -18.00 -21.87 -11.39
CA TYR A 565 -18.03 -23.24 -10.84
C TYR A 565 -18.86 -23.37 -9.59
N SER A 566 -19.09 -22.29 -8.83
CA SER A 566 -19.98 -22.28 -7.67
C SER A 566 -21.40 -22.74 -8.01
N GLU A 567 -21.95 -22.28 -9.15
CA GLU A 567 -23.29 -22.67 -9.62
C GLU A 567 -23.32 -24.15 -10.00
N THR A 568 -22.26 -24.62 -10.68
CA THR A 568 -22.11 -26.02 -11.06
C THR A 568 -22.04 -26.93 -9.83
N VAL A 569 -21.28 -26.51 -8.78
CA VAL A 569 -21.18 -27.24 -7.51
C VAL A 569 -22.55 -27.35 -6.85
N VAL A 570 -23.30 -26.25 -6.75
CA VAL A 570 -24.65 -26.25 -6.17
C VAL A 570 -25.59 -27.18 -6.94
N ALA A 571 -25.49 -27.16 -8.27
CA ALA A 571 -26.37 -27.99 -9.13
C ALA A 571 -26.15 -29.51 -8.93
N TYR A 572 -24.88 -29.99 -9.05
CA TYR A 572 -24.64 -31.45 -8.93
C TYR A 572 -24.69 -31.98 -7.51
N THR A 573 -24.44 -31.12 -6.51
CA THR A 573 -24.55 -31.52 -5.09
C THR A 573 -25.95 -31.32 -4.53
N LYS A 574 -26.95 -30.92 -5.35
CA LYS A 574 -28.31 -30.61 -4.93
C LYS A 574 -28.39 -29.62 -3.75
N GLY A 575 -27.55 -28.57 -3.84
CA GLY A 575 -27.47 -27.50 -2.82
C GLY A 575 -26.67 -27.84 -1.56
N LYS A 576 -26.05 -29.02 -1.48
CA LYS A 576 -25.26 -29.42 -0.31
C LYS A 576 -23.78 -29.01 -0.42
N GLY A 577 -23.26 -28.78 -1.63
CA GLY A 577 -21.91 -28.38 -1.88
C GLY A 577 -21.72 -26.87 -1.66
N ARG A 578 -20.55 -26.48 -1.19
CA ARG A 578 -20.17 -25.08 -1.00
C ARG A 578 -18.77 -24.87 -1.53
N LEU A 579 -18.61 -23.92 -2.44
CA LEU A 579 -17.32 -23.45 -2.94
C LEU A 579 -17.04 -22.08 -2.31
N PHE A 580 -15.92 -21.99 -1.66
CA PHE A 580 -15.41 -20.75 -1.14
C PHE A 580 -14.11 -20.41 -1.87
N CYS A 581 -14.01 -19.20 -2.41
CA CYS A 581 -12.84 -18.72 -3.16
C CYS A 581 -12.30 -17.44 -2.52
N GLN A 582 -10.97 -17.33 -2.48
CA GLN A 582 -10.28 -16.16 -2.01
C GLN A 582 -9.16 -15.84 -2.99
N MET A 583 -8.91 -14.53 -3.23
CA MET A 583 -7.80 -14.12 -4.07
C MET A 583 -6.46 -14.54 -3.48
N LYS A 584 -5.65 -15.30 -4.25
CA LYS A 584 -4.30 -15.72 -3.87
C LYS A 584 -3.25 -14.75 -4.38
N GLY A 585 -3.47 -14.15 -5.55
CA GLY A 585 -2.52 -13.26 -6.22
C GLY A 585 -2.53 -13.47 -7.73
N TYR A 586 -1.53 -12.88 -8.38
CA TYR A 586 -1.32 -13.01 -9.82
C TYR A 586 -0.21 -14.02 -10.10
N PHE A 587 -0.44 -14.95 -11.02
CA PHE A 587 0.52 -15.98 -11.41
C PHE A 587 0.55 -16.09 -12.93
N PRO A 588 1.56 -16.75 -13.53
CA PRO A 588 1.63 -16.93 -14.98
C PRO A 588 0.32 -17.53 -15.53
N CYS A 589 -0.15 -16.93 -16.61
CA CYS A 589 -1.40 -17.36 -17.26
C CYS A 589 -1.25 -18.78 -17.81
N HIS A 590 -2.21 -19.64 -17.50
CA HIS A 590 -2.18 -21.06 -17.87
C HIS A 590 -2.41 -21.30 -19.37
N ASN A 591 -3.13 -20.42 -20.04
CA ASN A 591 -3.49 -20.50 -21.46
C ASN A 591 -3.13 -19.23 -22.24
N THR A 592 -1.92 -18.71 -22.02
CA THR A 592 -1.44 -17.45 -22.60
C THR A 592 -1.68 -17.32 -24.11
N GLU A 593 -1.41 -18.37 -24.87
CA GLU A 593 -1.57 -18.35 -26.35
C GLU A 593 -3.02 -18.07 -26.75
N GLU A 594 -3.98 -18.77 -26.16
CA GLU A 594 -5.41 -18.59 -26.45
C GLU A 594 -5.90 -17.18 -26.10
N VAL A 595 -5.42 -16.64 -24.97
CA VAL A 595 -5.78 -15.28 -24.52
C VAL A 595 -5.22 -14.22 -25.48
N LEU A 596 -3.97 -14.36 -25.92
CA LEU A 596 -3.35 -13.40 -26.83
C LEU A 596 -3.96 -13.44 -28.25
N GLU A 597 -4.36 -14.62 -28.75
CA GLU A 597 -5.07 -14.74 -30.01
C GLU A 597 -6.39 -13.96 -30.03
N GLN A 598 -7.10 -13.91 -28.90
CA GLN A 598 -8.36 -13.20 -28.78
C GLN A 598 -8.22 -11.67 -28.77
N VAL A 599 -7.08 -11.14 -28.29
CA VAL A 599 -6.91 -9.70 -28.04
C VAL A 599 -6.38 -8.94 -29.25
N SER A 600 -5.65 -9.58 -30.17
CA SER A 600 -5.09 -8.98 -31.40
C SER A 600 -4.32 -7.66 -31.17
N TYR A 601 -3.58 -7.55 -30.06
CA TYR A 601 -2.80 -6.36 -29.73
C TYR A 601 -1.37 -6.45 -30.27
N ASP A 602 -0.91 -5.40 -30.96
CA ASP A 602 0.45 -5.28 -31.45
C ASP A 602 1.23 -4.23 -30.64
N GLY A 603 1.98 -4.72 -29.63
CA GLY A 603 2.74 -3.87 -28.74
C GLY A 603 3.89 -3.12 -29.40
N ALA A 604 4.42 -3.59 -30.53
CA ALA A 604 5.50 -2.93 -31.25
C ALA A 604 5.02 -1.73 -32.08
N ASN A 605 3.77 -1.74 -32.51
CA ASN A 605 3.18 -0.68 -33.34
C ASN A 605 2.09 0.12 -32.61
N ASP A 606 2.06 0.13 -31.28
CA ASP A 606 1.12 0.92 -30.50
C ASP A 606 1.47 2.43 -30.58
N PRO A 607 0.62 3.27 -31.18
CA PRO A 607 0.90 4.70 -31.35
C PRO A 607 0.83 5.48 -30.05
N GLU A 608 0.05 5.00 -29.06
CA GLU A 608 -0.09 5.67 -27.75
C GLU A 608 1.07 5.36 -26.81
N ASN A 609 1.69 4.18 -26.96
CA ASN A 609 2.78 3.71 -26.13
C ASN A 609 3.98 3.28 -27.00
N SER A 610 4.47 4.16 -27.83
CA SER A 610 5.56 3.84 -28.75
C SER A 610 6.90 3.62 -28.03
N GLY A 611 7.61 2.55 -28.40
CA GLY A 611 9.01 2.30 -28.02
C GLY A 611 10.02 2.96 -28.96
N ASP A 612 9.56 3.52 -30.09
CA ASP A 612 10.39 4.19 -31.07
C ASP A 612 10.93 5.50 -30.49
N SER A 613 12.18 5.84 -30.81
CA SER A 613 12.83 7.07 -30.34
C SER A 613 12.99 8.10 -31.45
N ILE A 614 13.13 9.36 -31.09
CA ILE A 614 13.32 10.46 -32.04
C ILE A 614 14.74 10.98 -31.88
N PHE A 615 15.53 10.90 -32.95
CA PHE A 615 16.89 11.42 -33.05
C PHE A 615 16.95 12.60 -34.01
N CYS A 616 17.91 13.50 -33.82
CA CYS A 616 18.14 14.61 -34.71
C CYS A 616 19.13 14.20 -35.82
N SER A 617 18.72 14.28 -37.07
CA SER A 617 19.61 14.10 -38.19
C SER A 617 19.44 15.27 -39.16
N HIS A 618 20.55 15.95 -39.46
CA HIS A 618 20.58 17.15 -40.38
C HIS A 618 19.54 18.23 -40.00
N GLY A 619 19.28 18.41 -38.68
CA GLY A 619 18.35 19.41 -38.16
C GLY A 619 16.86 19.01 -38.27
N ALA A 620 16.54 17.76 -38.62
CA ALA A 620 15.19 17.21 -38.58
C ALA A 620 15.08 16.05 -37.60
N GLY A 621 13.94 15.93 -36.92
CA GLY A 621 13.64 14.78 -36.10
C GLY A 621 13.38 13.53 -36.95
N VAL A 622 14.12 12.47 -36.74
CA VAL A 622 14.00 11.17 -37.43
C VAL A 622 13.51 10.14 -36.42
N LEU A 623 12.42 9.45 -36.76
CA LEU A 623 11.91 8.33 -35.96
C LEU A 623 12.80 7.11 -36.21
N VAL A 624 13.34 6.57 -35.13
CA VAL A 624 14.13 5.34 -35.10
C VAL A 624 13.33 4.27 -34.37
N LYS A 625 13.17 3.11 -35.00
CA LYS A 625 12.42 1.98 -34.43
C LYS A 625 13.08 1.48 -33.16
N TRP A 626 12.27 0.94 -32.26
CA TRP A 626 12.69 0.48 -30.93
C TRP A 626 13.86 -0.53 -30.96
N ASP A 627 13.94 -1.40 -31.95
CA ASP A 627 15.01 -2.39 -32.16
C ASP A 627 16.31 -1.80 -32.67
N ASP A 628 16.23 -0.63 -33.35
CA ASP A 628 17.38 0.10 -33.86
C ASP A 628 17.90 1.19 -32.89
N VAL A 629 17.14 1.57 -31.86
CA VAL A 629 17.52 2.59 -30.85
C VAL A 629 18.92 2.31 -30.27
N PRO A 630 19.30 1.06 -29.93
CA PRO A 630 20.63 0.76 -29.40
C PRO A 630 21.80 1.11 -30.32
N LYS A 631 21.56 1.24 -31.63
CA LYS A 631 22.60 1.61 -32.61
C LYS A 631 22.80 3.12 -32.72
N HIS A 632 21.82 3.89 -32.27
CA HIS A 632 21.79 5.36 -32.39
C HIS A 632 21.92 6.10 -31.06
N MET A 633 21.75 5.41 -29.89
CA MET A 633 21.85 6.01 -28.57
C MET A 633 23.19 6.74 -28.36
N HIS A 634 23.17 7.83 -27.61
CA HIS A 634 24.34 8.65 -27.32
C HIS A 634 25.12 8.16 -26.09
N LEU A 635 24.47 7.54 -25.13
CA LEU A 635 25.10 6.90 -23.98
C LEU A 635 25.26 5.39 -24.23
N PRO A 636 26.39 4.78 -23.82
CA PRO A 636 26.52 3.33 -23.91
C PRO A 636 25.62 2.64 -22.89
N TYR A 637 25.28 1.37 -23.12
CA TYR A 637 24.62 0.55 -22.11
C TYR A 637 25.41 0.55 -20.80
N ALA A 638 24.75 0.83 -19.70
CA ALA A 638 25.31 0.79 -18.36
C ALA A 638 25.19 -0.62 -17.73
N TYR A 639 24.16 -1.40 -18.13
CA TYR A 639 23.94 -2.75 -17.65
C TYR A 639 24.61 -3.77 -18.58
N VAL A 640 25.58 -4.53 -18.05
CA VAL A 640 26.22 -5.66 -18.75
C VAL A 640 25.60 -6.95 -18.23
N SER A 641 24.76 -7.62 -19.03
CA SER A 641 24.25 -8.95 -18.65
C SER A 641 25.39 -9.97 -18.65
N GLU A 642 25.36 -10.89 -17.67
CA GLU A 642 26.38 -11.96 -17.57
C GLU A 642 26.52 -12.78 -18.87
N GLN A 643 25.46 -12.91 -19.65
CA GLN A 643 25.48 -13.60 -20.95
C GLN A 643 26.20 -12.81 -22.07
N LYS A 644 26.33 -11.48 -21.97
CA LYS A 644 27.10 -10.67 -22.91
C LYS A 644 28.56 -10.55 -22.55
N ALA A 645 28.95 -10.80 -21.30
CA ALA A 645 30.33 -10.77 -20.86
C ALA A 645 31.18 -11.89 -21.50
N GLU A 646 30.59 -13.01 -21.88
CA GLU A 646 31.29 -14.10 -22.58
C GLU A 646 31.49 -13.89 -24.08
N LEU A 647 30.85 -12.89 -24.70
CA LEU A 647 30.81 -12.70 -26.16
C LEU A 647 31.46 -11.41 -26.66
N THR A 648 32.20 -10.66 -25.85
CA THR A 648 32.89 -9.46 -26.29
C THR A 648 34.35 -9.78 -26.71
N PRO A 649 34.64 -9.95 -27.99
CA PRO A 649 36.03 -10.11 -28.44
C PRO A 649 36.83 -8.85 -28.15
N PRO A 650 38.15 -8.95 -27.83
CA PRO A 650 39.01 -7.79 -27.53
C PRO A 650 39.09 -6.73 -28.65
N VAL A 651 38.64 -7.06 -29.84
CA VAL A 651 38.59 -6.16 -31.02
C VAL A 651 37.54 -5.06 -30.90
N GLN A 652 36.43 -5.27 -30.12
CA GLN A 652 35.41 -4.22 -29.97
C GLN A 652 35.81 -3.13 -28.96
N LEU A 653 36.57 -3.48 -27.93
CA LEU A 653 37.13 -2.51 -26.98
C LEU A 653 38.14 -1.57 -27.66
N ALA A 654 38.96 -2.08 -28.59
CA ALA A 654 39.87 -1.29 -29.37
C ALA A 654 39.16 -0.32 -30.32
N ARG A 655 38.04 -0.74 -30.96
CA ARG A 655 37.22 0.14 -31.81
C ARG A 655 36.44 1.19 -31.02
N GLN A 656 36.05 0.93 -29.80
CA GLN A 656 35.43 1.92 -28.92
C GLN A 656 36.43 2.96 -28.45
N ALA A 657 37.67 2.55 -28.13
CA ALA A 657 38.74 3.46 -27.78
C ALA A 657 39.17 4.36 -28.96
N GLU A 658 39.16 3.84 -30.19
CA GLU A 658 39.38 4.60 -31.41
C GLU A 658 38.26 5.63 -31.69
N ARG A 659 37.00 5.25 -31.51
CA ARG A 659 35.85 6.16 -31.62
C ARG A 659 35.87 7.26 -30.56
N TYR A 660 36.36 6.97 -29.36
CA TYR A 660 36.51 7.96 -28.32
C TYR A 660 37.63 8.96 -28.63
N ARG A 661 38.71 8.47 -29.22
CA ARG A 661 39.83 9.33 -29.72
C ARG A 661 39.39 10.20 -30.89
N SER A 662 38.63 9.70 -31.84
CA SER A 662 38.14 10.52 -32.96
C SER A 662 37.16 11.60 -32.50
N ARG A 663 36.30 11.34 -31.52
CA ARG A 663 35.45 12.38 -30.94
C ARG A 663 36.21 13.47 -30.21
N LEU A 664 37.29 13.14 -29.50
CA LEU A 664 38.14 14.12 -28.83
C LEU A 664 38.87 15.00 -29.85
N GLU A 665 39.19 14.50 -31.05
CA GLU A 665 39.74 15.26 -32.15
C GLU A 665 38.73 16.19 -32.80
N GLU A 666 37.51 15.72 -33.02
CA GLU A 666 36.35 16.49 -33.48
C GLU A 666 35.98 17.63 -32.50
N ASP A 667 36.01 17.38 -31.19
CA ASP A 667 35.77 18.42 -30.17
C ASP A 667 36.89 19.47 -30.17
N LYS A 668 38.13 19.07 -30.40
CA LYS A 668 39.25 20.01 -30.56
C LYS A 668 39.15 20.84 -31.85
N GLU A 669 38.70 20.25 -32.94
CA GLU A 669 38.44 20.99 -34.19
C GLU A 669 37.26 21.96 -34.04
N LEU A 670 36.19 21.57 -33.37
CA LEU A 670 35.05 22.41 -33.03
C LEU A 670 35.43 23.59 -32.11
N LEU A 671 36.29 23.35 -31.11
CA LEU A 671 36.83 24.40 -30.25
C LEU A 671 37.72 25.37 -31.06
N GLY A 672 38.53 24.86 -32.00
CA GLY A 672 39.34 25.64 -32.89
C GLY A 672 38.52 26.48 -33.89
N TRP A 673 37.38 25.98 -34.34
CA TRP A 673 36.40 26.73 -35.16
C TRP A 673 35.69 27.82 -34.33
N PHE A 674 35.32 27.52 -33.10
CA PHE A 674 34.68 28.46 -32.18
C PHE A 674 35.62 29.62 -31.83
N GLU A 675 36.89 29.31 -31.54
CA GLU A 675 37.91 30.32 -31.24
C GLU A 675 38.25 31.22 -32.45
N ARG A 676 38.16 30.68 -33.66
CA ARG A 676 38.32 31.47 -34.91
C ARG A 676 37.13 32.38 -35.20
N THR A 677 35.93 32.00 -34.81
CA THR A 677 34.70 32.74 -35.10
C THR A 677 34.33 33.76 -34.03
N TYR A 678 34.63 33.47 -32.77
CA TYR A 678 34.21 34.28 -31.61
C TYR A 678 35.34 34.77 -30.72
N GLY A 679 36.60 34.50 -31.08
CA GLY A 679 37.78 34.89 -30.30
C GLY A 679 38.14 33.89 -29.20
N LYS A 680 39.38 33.91 -28.76
CA LYS A 680 39.91 33.02 -27.73
C LYS A 680 39.15 33.15 -26.44
N ILE A 681 38.68 32.07 -25.89
CA ILE A 681 38.07 31.97 -24.55
C ILE A 681 39.22 32.18 -23.54
N GLN A 682 39.34 33.39 -23.00
CA GLN A 682 40.27 33.67 -21.91
C GLN A 682 39.73 33.09 -20.61
N ARG A 683 39.96 31.82 -20.37
CA ARG A 683 39.96 31.22 -19.05
C ARG A 683 41.41 30.97 -18.67
N ASP A 684 42.00 31.91 -17.90
CA ASP A 684 43.30 31.72 -17.29
C ASP A 684 43.09 31.01 -15.93
N PRO A 685 43.38 29.68 -15.84
CA PRO A 685 43.25 28.95 -14.58
C PRO A 685 44.28 29.37 -13.53
N ARG A 686 45.27 30.20 -13.91
CA ARG A 686 46.35 30.64 -13.02
C ARG A 686 46.03 31.90 -12.23
N GLN A 687 45.02 32.67 -12.59
CA GLN A 687 44.60 33.84 -11.82
C GLN A 687 43.84 33.52 -10.54
N ALA A 688 43.41 32.27 -10.34
CA ALA A 688 42.80 31.81 -9.10
C ALA A 688 43.81 31.36 -8.04
N LEU A 689 45.10 31.15 -8.41
CA LEU A 689 46.12 30.60 -7.51
C LEU A 689 47.07 31.65 -6.88
N ASP A 690 47.09 32.89 -7.38
CA ASP A 690 48.05 33.89 -6.92
C ASP A 690 47.53 34.91 -5.89
N ARG A 691 46.46 34.62 -5.20
CA ARG A 691 45.96 35.45 -4.07
C ARG A 691 45.71 34.62 -2.82
N LEU A 692 46.77 34.07 -2.24
CA LEU A 692 46.77 33.63 -0.84
C LEU A 692 47.67 34.55 -0.02
N PRO A 693 47.16 35.23 1.01
CA PRO A 693 48.01 35.88 1.99
C PRO A 693 48.59 34.80 2.91
N ASP A 694 49.93 34.74 3.00
CA ASP A 694 50.63 34.13 4.13
C ASP A 694 50.22 34.83 5.41
N ASP A 695 49.90 34.05 6.43
CA ASP A 695 49.82 34.26 7.87
C ASP A 695 48.44 33.89 8.40
N VAL A 696 48.38 32.72 9.02
CA VAL A 696 47.90 32.49 10.37
C VAL A 696 48.38 31.09 10.83
N THR A 697 49.45 31.06 11.54
CA THR A 697 49.79 29.96 12.44
C THR A 697 49.00 30.11 13.72
N GLU A 698 48.07 29.16 13.96
CA GLU A 698 47.84 28.63 15.29
C GLU A 698 47.06 27.31 15.20
N ALA A 699 47.71 26.32 15.73
CA ALA A 699 47.27 24.92 15.71
C ALA A 699 46.00 24.71 16.55
N ALA A 700 44.85 24.67 15.91
CA ALA A 700 43.74 23.95 16.47
C ALA A 700 44.07 22.45 16.38
N LYS A 701 44.11 21.78 17.51
CA LYS A 701 44.33 20.33 17.63
C LYS A 701 43.21 19.60 16.89
N THR A 702 43.48 19.19 15.67
CA THR A 702 42.66 18.24 14.93
C THR A 702 42.74 16.91 15.66
N ALA A 703 41.64 16.49 16.29
CA ALA A 703 41.51 15.12 16.79
C ALA A 703 41.34 14.20 15.57
N PRO A 704 42.27 13.25 15.34
CA PRO A 704 42.09 12.32 14.24
C PRO A 704 40.87 11.43 14.54
N LEU A 705 39.97 11.30 13.57
CA LEU A 705 38.95 10.28 13.58
C LEU A 705 39.60 8.92 13.84
N GLN A 706 39.19 8.24 14.90
CA GLN A 706 39.64 6.87 15.13
C GLN A 706 39.16 5.99 13.96
N PRO A 707 39.97 5.02 13.50
CA PRO A 707 39.56 4.13 12.40
C PRO A 707 38.30 3.38 12.82
N LEU A 708 37.31 3.37 11.93
CA LEU A 708 36.05 2.63 12.07
C LEU A 708 36.34 1.17 12.43
N LYS A 709 35.95 0.73 13.62
CA LYS A 709 36.10 -0.65 14.06
C LYS A 709 35.02 -1.52 13.38
N THR A 710 35.43 -2.63 12.82
CA THR A 710 34.48 -3.61 12.26
C THR A 710 33.59 -4.14 13.37
N GLY A 711 32.28 -3.83 13.32
CA GLY A 711 31.28 -4.27 14.30
C GLY A 711 30.51 -3.15 15.00
N ASP A 712 30.98 -1.90 14.94
CA ASP A 712 30.26 -0.78 15.54
C ASP A 712 29.21 -0.22 14.56
N VAL A 713 28.07 0.18 15.07
CA VAL A 713 27.01 0.83 14.31
C VAL A 713 27.32 2.32 14.20
N TYR A 714 27.42 2.84 12.97
CA TYR A 714 27.65 4.25 12.69
C TYR A 714 26.41 4.89 12.08
N LEU A 715 26.07 6.08 12.58
CA LEU A 715 25.05 6.94 12.02
C LEU A 715 25.74 8.14 11.37
N LEU A 716 25.64 8.25 10.06
CA LEU A 716 26.14 9.38 9.28
C LEU A 716 24.96 10.31 8.98
N VAL A 717 25.10 11.59 9.32
CA VAL A 717 24.00 12.56 9.21
C VAL A 717 24.47 13.77 8.40
N ASP A 718 23.74 14.08 7.33
CA ASP A 718 23.89 15.35 6.62
C ASP A 718 23.15 16.45 7.40
N GLY A 719 23.93 17.35 7.99
CA GLY A 719 23.40 18.36 8.90
C GLY A 719 22.50 19.39 8.24
N TYR A 720 22.83 19.84 7.03
CA TYR A 720 21.99 20.85 6.36
C TYR A 720 20.73 20.26 5.78
N ASN A 721 20.77 19.05 5.24
CA ASN A 721 19.58 18.37 4.77
C ASN A 721 18.58 18.15 5.91
N VAL A 722 19.05 17.77 7.11
CA VAL A 722 18.18 17.63 8.28
C VAL A 722 17.64 18.97 8.75
N ILE A 723 18.47 20.04 8.81
CA ILE A 723 18.02 21.38 9.20
C ILE A 723 16.96 21.90 8.23
N HIS A 724 17.10 21.64 6.94
CA HIS A 724 16.13 22.05 5.92
C HIS A 724 14.89 21.15 5.86
N ALA A 725 14.97 19.91 6.32
CA ALA A 725 13.84 18.97 6.31
C ALA A 725 12.92 19.11 7.53
N TRP A 726 13.45 19.45 8.72
CA TRP A 726 12.68 19.44 9.96
C TRP A 726 12.13 20.83 10.30
N ASP A 727 10.81 20.95 10.38
CA ASP A 727 10.12 22.23 10.62
C ASP A 727 10.56 22.91 11.93
N SER A 728 10.88 22.13 12.96
CA SER A 728 11.41 22.61 14.24
C SER A 728 12.79 23.26 14.15
N LEU A 729 13.58 22.95 13.12
CA LEU A 729 14.87 23.55 12.85
C LEU A 729 14.78 24.66 11.79
N LYS A 730 13.87 24.53 10.82
CA LYS A 730 13.61 25.56 9.78
C LYS A 730 13.27 26.92 10.36
N GLN A 731 12.59 26.96 11.50
CA GLN A 731 12.23 28.23 12.16
C GLN A 731 13.45 29.10 12.52
N TYR A 732 14.66 28.54 12.60
CA TYR A 732 15.90 29.27 12.90
C TYR A 732 16.65 29.71 11.64
N LEU A 733 16.26 29.23 10.43
CA LEU A 733 16.99 29.49 9.18
C LEU A 733 17.06 30.96 8.76
N PRO A 734 16.02 31.81 8.93
CA PRO A 734 16.11 33.18 8.41
C PRO A 734 17.23 34.03 9.02
N ASP A 735 17.55 33.83 10.35
CA ASP A 735 18.43 34.74 11.06
C ASP A 735 19.51 34.06 11.94
N HIS A 736 19.45 32.76 12.21
CA HIS A 736 20.25 32.08 13.22
C HIS A 736 20.67 30.65 12.85
N LEU A 737 21.36 30.47 11.74
CA LEU A 737 21.84 29.17 11.25
C LEU A 737 22.74 28.45 12.28
N GLU A 738 23.55 29.18 13.06
CA GLU A 738 24.38 28.59 14.12
C GLU A 738 23.56 28.00 15.25
N LEU A 739 22.41 28.60 15.55
CA LEU A 739 21.50 28.09 16.56
C LEU A 739 20.84 26.77 16.10
N ALA A 740 20.47 26.68 14.81
CA ALA A 740 19.95 25.46 14.22
C ALA A 740 20.99 24.32 14.23
N ARG A 741 22.27 24.62 13.92
CA ARG A 741 23.37 23.65 14.01
C ARG A 741 23.56 23.13 15.43
N LYS A 742 23.62 24.03 16.41
CA LYS A 742 23.78 23.68 17.82
C LYS A 742 22.62 22.82 18.32
N GLN A 743 21.39 23.19 18.00
CA GLN A 743 20.19 22.43 18.40
C GLN A 743 20.17 21.02 17.79
N LEU A 744 20.58 20.88 16.53
CA LEU A 744 20.72 19.57 15.87
C LEU A 744 21.80 18.74 16.55
N SER A 745 22.97 19.36 16.87
CA SER A 745 24.08 18.67 17.56
C SER A 745 23.65 18.16 18.93
N ASP A 746 22.92 18.96 19.72
CA ASP A 746 22.39 18.57 21.02
C ASP A 746 21.40 17.41 20.92
N TRP A 747 20.53 17.41 19.93
CA TRP A 747 19.59 16.30 19.67
C TRP A 747 20.31 15.01 19.28
N LEU A 748 21.33 15.10 18.45
CA LEU A 748 22.13 13.95 18.02
C LEU A 748 22.99 13.40 19.17
N CYS A 749 23.48 14.25 20.08
CA CYS A 749 24.12 13.80 21.31
C CYS A 749 23.18 12.96 22.19
N ASN A 750 21.94 13.41 22.37
CA ASN A 750 20.92 12.66 23.09
C ASN A 750 20.59 11.35 22.40
N TYR A 751 20.44 11.36 21.07
CA TYR A 751 20.20 10.15 20.29
C TYR A 751 21.34 9.14 20.39
N GLN A 752 22.60 9.60 20.33
CA GLN A 752 23.79 8.76 20.52
C GLN A 752 23.78 8.07 21.90
N GLY A 753 23.48 8.84 22.95
CA GLY A 753 23.40 8.32 24.30
C GLY A 753 22.32 7.21 24.45
N PHE A 754 21.19 7.37 23.74
CA PHE A 754 20.09 6.39 23.77
C PHE A 754 20.40 5.14 22.94
N ARG A 755 20.96 5.30 21.72
CA ARG A 755 21.20 4.19 20.77
C ARG A 755 22.55 3.53 20.89
N GLN A 756 23.51 4.14 21.63
CA GLN A 756 24.89 3.66 21.78
C GLN A 756 25.60 3.40 20.43
N CYS A 757 25.28 4.18 19.39
CA CYS A 757 25.94 4.14 18.09
C CYS A 757 26.94 5.31 17.95
N GLN A 758 27.92 5.19 17.05
CA GLN A 758 28.81 6.32 16.73
C GLN A 758 28.10 7.28 15.77
N VAL A 759 27.96 8.56 16.15
CA VAL A 759 27.29 9.56 15.29
C VAL A 759 28.33 10.51 14.71
N ILE A 760 28.29 10.68 13.39
CA ILE A 760 29.10 11.62 12.63
C ILE A 760 28.16 12.56 11.89
N LEU A 761 28.14 13.81 12.32
CA LEU A 761 27.36 14.89 11.73
C LEU A 761 28.21 15.66 10.73
N VAL A 762 27.81 15.73 9.46
CA VAL A 762 28.57 16.36 8.39
C VAL A 762 27.87 17.64 7.94
N PHE A 763 28.63 18.75 7.89
CA PHE A 763 28.20 20.04 7.35
C PHE A 763 29.01 20.42 6.12
N ASP A 764 28.35 20.91 5.09
CA ASP A 764 29.02 21.47 3.91
C ASP A 764 29.77 22.75 4.24
N ALA A 765 31.03 22.86 3.78
CA ALA A 765 31.82 24.08 3.88
C ALA A 765 31.48 25.10 2.79
N TYR A 766 30.37 25.00 2.11
CA TYR A 766 29.99 25.76 0.91
C TYR A 766 30.09 27.29 1.04
N GLN A 767 30.05 27.81 2.25
CA GLN A 767 30.12 29.27 2.46
C GLN A 767 31.42 29.78 3.12
N VAL A 768 32.38 28.91 3.44
CA VAL A 768 33.64 29.32 4.07
C VAL A 768 34.78 29.28 3.04
N LYS A 769 35.13 30.41 2.47
CA LYS A 769 36.27 30.54 1.54
C LYS A 769 37.58 30.12 2.22
N GLY A 770 38.28 29.13 1.68
CA GLY A 770 39.54 28.60 2.15
C GLY A 770 39.45 27.52 3.22
N GLY A 771 38.31 26.91 3.41
CA GLY A 771 38.07 25.84 4.41
C GLY A 771 38.86 24.57 4.10
N ARG A 772 39.74 24.14 5.04
CA ARG A 772 40.26 22.77 5.10
C ARG A 772 39.27 21.91 5.85
N GLU A 773 39.22 20.60 5.56
CA GLU A 773 38.45 19.63 6.35
C GLU A 773 38.74 19.82 7.85
N HIS A 774 37.70 20.05 8.62
CA HIS A 774 37.80 20.25 10.05
C HIS A 774 36.87 19.25 10.76
N VAL A 775 37.45 18.48 11.69
CA VAL A 775 36.71 17.50 12.51
C VAL A 775 36.73 17.98 13.95
N GLU A 776 35.57 18.18 14.51
CA GLU A 776 35.37 18.61 15.89
C GLU A 776 34.65 17.48 16.66
N GLN A 777 35.09 17.23 17.89
CA GLN A 777 34.36 16.36 18.80
C GLN A 777 33.42 17.21 19.66
N TYR A 778 32.12 17.10 19.44
CA TYR A 778 31.10 17.78 20.22
C TYR A 778 30.44 16.76 21.16
N HIS A 779 30.76 16.85 22.45
CA HIS A 779 30.36 15.89 23.49
C HIS A 779 30.65 14.43 23.08
N ASN A 780 29.61 13.67 22.74
CA ASN A 780 29.69 12.24 22.38
C ASN A 780 29.54 11.97 20.88
N ILE A 781 29.47 13.01 20.04
CA ILE A 781 29.39 12.90 18.58
C ILE A 781 30.58 13.59 17.90
N TYR A 782 30.83 13.26 16.62
CA TYR A 782 31.79 13.95 15.78
C TYR A 782 31.06 14.85 14.79
N ILE A 783 31.53 16.10 14.65
CA ILE A 783 31.06 17.07 13.66
C ILE A 783 32.19 17.28 12.65
N VAL A 784 31.84 17.12 11.39
CA VAL A 784 32.79 17.29 10.28
C VAL A 784 32.32 18.44 9.39
N TYR A 785 33.22 19.36 9.11
CA TYR A 785 33.05 20.40 8.08
C TYR A 785 33.85 19.97 6.86
N THR A 786 33.23 19.84 5.72
CA THR A 786 33.86 19.38 4.48
C THR A 786 34.82 20.44 3.91
N LYS A 787 35.66 20.04 2.95
CA LYS A 787 36.52 21.00 2.20
C LYS A 787 35.67 21.90 1.30
N GLU A 788 36.24 23.03 0.90
CA GLU A 788 35.66 23.86 -0.15
C GLU A 788 35.41 23.01 -1.42
N ALA A 789 34.17 23.02 -1.95
CA ALA A 789 33.67 22.21 -3.07
C ALA A 789 33.42 20.72 -2.80
N GLU A 790 33.51 20.23 -1.56
CA GLU A 790 33.13 18.89 -1.18
C GLU A 790 31.77 18.93 -0.47
N THR A 791 30.77 18.23 -0.97
CA THR A 791 29.44 18.16 -0.34
C THR A 791 29.39 17.15 0.80
N ALA A 792 28.50 17.34 1.76
CA ALA A 792 28.28 16.39 2.86
C ALA A 792 27.94 15.00 2.31
N ASP A 793 27.12 14.92 1.26
CA ASP A 793 26.77 13.65 0.60
C ASP A 793 28.01 12.94 0.04
N ALA A 794 28.92 13.67 -0.63
CA ALA A 794 30.15 13.11 -1.17
C ALA A 794 31.06 12.59 -0.05
N TYR A 795 31.18 13.36 1.04
CA TYR A 795 31.97 12.96 2.21
C TYR A 795 31.39 11.73 2.92
N ILE A 796 30.07 11.67 3.08
CA ILE A 796 29.35 10.52 3.67
C ILE A 796 29.55 9.26 2.79
N CYS A 797 29.41 9.40 1.46
CA CYS A 797 29.67 8.29 0.53
C CYS A 797 31.11 7.78 0.63
N LEU A 798 32.10 8.66 0.76
CA LEU A 798 33.49 8.28 0.94
C LEU A 798 33.74 7.54 2.26
N LEU A 799 33.08 7.94 3.34
CA LEU A 799 33.15 7.23 4.63
C LEU A 799 32.53 5.83 4.54
N TYR A 800 31.43 5.70 3.80
CA TYR A 800 30.70 4.45 3.66
C TYR A 800 31.41 3.44 2.74
N THR A 801 32.06 3.92 1.69
CA THR A 801 32.70 3.07 0.65
C THR A 801 34.17 2.76 0.90
N SER A 802 34.84 3.46 1.83
CA SER A 802 36.28 3.32 2.06
C SER A 802 36.57 2.34 3.20
N PRO A 803 37.18 1.17 2.95
CA PRO A 803 37.44 0.15 3.98
C PRO A 803 38.57 0.53 4.94
N SER A 804 39.29 1.64 4.74
CA SER A 804 40.37 2.10 5.65
C SER A 804 40.74 3.57 5.49
N PRO A 805 40.97 4.29 6.61
CA PRO A 805 41.46 5.67 6.58
C PRO A 805 42.88 5.85 5.99
N ARG A 806 43.64 4.78 5.74
CA ARG A 806 45.00 4.83 5.16
C ARG A 806 45.00 5.13 3.65
N ASP A 807 43.89 4.93 2.96
CA ASP A 807 43.80 5.16 1.52
C ASP A 807 43.61 6.65 1.17
N ARG A 808 43.29 7.52 2.13
CA ARG A 808 43.14 8.97 1.96
C ARG A 808 44.46 9.78 1.82
N GLN A 809 45.60 9.21 2.19
CA GLN A 809 46.90 9.91 2.09
C GLN A 809 47.56 9.75 0.72
N LYS A 810 46.95 9.08 -0.24
CA LYS A 810 47.50 8.79 -1.57
C LYS A 810 46.72 9.32 -2.76
N SER A 811 45.60 10.04 -2.56
CA SER A 811 44.89 10.69 -3.64
C SER A 811 44.91 12.21 -3.54
#